data_99152a87ac9845d905bb06c3b707e767
#
_entry.id   99152a87ac9845d905bb06c3b707e767
#
_cell.length_a   1.000
_cell.length_b   1.000
_cell.length_c   1.000
_cell.angle_alpha   90.00
_cell.angle_beta   90.00
_cell.angle_gamma   90.00
#
_symmetry.space_group_name_H-M   'P 1'
#
loop_
_entity.id
_entity.type
_entity.pdbx_description
1 polymer ?
#
loop_
_entity_poly.entity_id
_entity_poly.type
_entity_poly.pdbx_seq_one_letter_code
_entity_poly.pdbx_strand_id
1 'polypeptide(L)'
;MHSPSALSPATRFRFAPTLLVQSIRQCLGVGLVLATAGVAAQTSTDGSRLKDVTVSDQAEAIGGLQKTYSGGQLARGGDLGILGRTDLMNVPFSTTNYTSELIQNQQALTTADVVMNDASVRTLQARGGFGDDFQIRGLTVQNTDLSLNGLFGLAPSTRVPLEMVERVEVLKGPGSLTNGVGPGGSVGGSINVVTKRAGDVPLTRLTTTYMGKAQFGTHLDLGRRFGEDNQWGVRFNGLLRNGEGNIDGGRQRADVAAVGVDYAGSRLRWSFDAFATDGKTVGFRPQTAFLAGITQMPAVPNPRGSFYPGAELTDGQKTAMTRLEYDLNDSTTAWGAIGYSDSWGDQHFPTAARRVDALGNFTVNNGYYDAYNRTSSADTGIRTRFNTGGVKHTVALAANYLNQEIGYFYQLTSTPVASNIYNPAPLPAINFARGEPSKSSELKHYSVALADTMAFADDRVLLTVGLRNQTIEQTGYNVLTGAVSGTPYKASAVTPLAGLVFKATKDISVYTNYTSGLTRGGIAGAGTANIGEVFAPQKSKQHEVGVKVDWGRLMTQAALYEIKRPASVTDPLTRVYSFGGEQRNRGLELSAYGEVQRGLRVMASAAFNDAVLTRTAGGVNQGNDAAGVPDHTYNLGLDWDTPWVQGLSVNGRVISTASTYADATNLLRAPSWTRVDLGARYATRVAGKPVTLRASLENASNKAYWVISNYVTVGAPRTLMLSAAIDF
;
A
#
# COMPACT_ATOMS: atom_id res chain seq x y z
N MET A 1 -31.72 32.76 37.47
CA MET A 1 -32.89 32.14 36.82
C MET A 1 -32.70 32.30 35.34
N HIS A 2 -32.25 31.28 34.65
CA HIS A 2 -32.49 30.84 33.29
C HIS A 2 -31.48 29.76 32.99
N SER A 3 -31.97 28.50 32.98
CA SER A 3 -31.20 27.33 32.56
C SER A 3 -30.90 27.38 31.05
N PRO A 4 -29.72 26.95 30.58
CA PRO A 4 -29.54 26.62 29.21
C PRO A 4 -29.97 25.15 28.97
N SER A 5 -30.85 24.97 27.99
CA SER A 5 -31.36 23.73 27.47
C SER A 5 -30.26 22.80 27.00
N ALA A 6 -30.31 21.55 27.46
CA ALA A 6 -29.49 20.44 26.99
C ALA A 6 -29.72 20.16 25.50
N LEU A 7 -28.69 20.22 24.68
CA LEU A 7 -28.67 19.68 23.33
C LEU A 7 -28.64 18.15 23.43
N SER A 8 -29.68 17.54 22.86
CA SER A 8 -29.86 16.12 22.69
C SER A 8 -28.66 15.47 21.96
N PRO A 9 -28.21 14.27 22.34
CA PRO A 9 -27.14 13.58 21.63
C PRO A 9 -27.64 13.18 20.23
N ALA A 10 -26.86 13.52 19.21
CA ALA A 10 -27.11 13.16 17.82
C ALA A 10 -27.29 11.65 17.69
N THR A 11 -28.47 11.24 17.32
CA THR A 11 -28.84 9.86 17.00
C THR A 11 -27.92 9.35 15.89
N ARG A 12 -27.03 8.44 16.22
CA ARG A 12 -26.18 7.74 15.23
C ARG A 12 -27.12 6.95 14.32
N PHE A 13 -27.35 7.42 13.11
CA PHE A 13 -27.94 6.60 12.06
C PHE A 13 -26.92 5.49 11.71
N ARG A 14 -27.02 4.36 12.39
CA ARG A 14 -26.44 3.10 11.94
C ARG A 14 -27.24 2.67 10.70
N PHE A 15 -26.83 3.11 9.52
CA PHE A 15 -27.23 2.43 8.31
C PHE A 15 -26.65 1.01 8.41
N ALA A 16 -27.53 0.04 8.65
CA ALA A 16 -27.14 -1.34 8.74
C ALA A 16 -26.49 -1.73 7.40
N PRO A 17 -25.20 -2.17 7.37
CA PRO A 17 -24.54 -2.65 6.15
C PRO A 17 -25.21 -3.88 5.56
N THR A 18 -26.15 -4.46 6.29
CA THR A 18 -26.95 -5.63 5.97
C THR A 18 -27.72 -5.52 4.65
N LEU A 19 -28.22 -4.35 4.26
CA LEU A 19 -29.06 -4.25 3.05
C LEU A 19 -28.24 -4.36 1.75
N LEU A 20 -27.09 -3.71 1.65
CA LEU A 20 -26.26 -3.79 0.44
C LEU A 20 -25.58 -5.17 0.33
N VAL A 21 -25.09 -5.69 1.44
CA VAL A 21 -24.48 -7.02 1.53
C VAL A 21 -25.53 -8.13 1.37
N GLN A 22 -26.76 -7.95 1.87
CA GLN A 22 -27.86 -8.90 1.64
C GLN A 22 -28.29 -8.92 0.17
N SER A 23 -28.34 -7.78 -0.51
CA SER A 23 -28.66 -7.72 -1.94
C SER A 23 -27.58 -8.40 -2.79
N ILE A 24 -26.29 -8.25 -2.42
CA ILE A 24 -25.17 -8.94 -3.08
C ILE A 24 -25.24 -10.46 -2.82
N ARG A 25 -25.58 -10.89 -1.61
CA ARG A 25 -25.77 -12.32 -1.28
C ARG A 25 -26.91 -12.95 -2.08
N GLN A 26 -28.00 -12.24 -2.32
CA GLN A 26 -29.12 -12.73 -3.14
C GLN A 26 -28.76 -12.82 -4.63
N CYS A 27 -28.05 -11.84 -5.18
CA CYS A 27 -27.60 -11.86 -6.57
C CYS A 27 -26.54 -12.95 -6.85
N LEU A 28 -25.64 -13.23 -5.91
CA LEU A 28 -24.62 -14.27 -6.06
C LEU A 28 -25.14 -15.68 -5.83
N GLY A 29 -26.17 -15.84 -4.99
CA GLY A 29 -26.83 -17.13 -4.77
C GLY A 29 -27.56 -17.67 -6.00
N VAL A 30 -28.15 -16.81 -6.82
CA VAL A 30 -28.84 -17.17 -8.07
C VAL A 30 -27.85 -17.54 -9.18
N GLY A 31 -26.63 -16.93 -9.21
CA GLY A 31 -25.60 -17.27 -10.18
C GLY A 31 -24.98 -18.66 -10.02
N LEU A 32 -24.95 -19.20 -8.80
CA LEU A 32 -24.31 -20.50 -8.51
C LEU A 32 -25.20 -21.68 -8.91
N VAL A 33 -26.52 -21.52 -8.94
CA VAL A 33 -27.46 -22.60 -9.28
C VAL A 33 -27.53 -22.88 -10.79
N LEU A 34 -27.11 -21.94 -11.64
CA LEU A 34 -27.12 -22.09 -13.10
C LEU A 34 -25.81 -22.71 -13.66
N ALA A 35 -24.77 -22.89 -12.86
CA ALA A 35 -23.48 -23.40 -13.31
C ALA A 35 -23.29 -24.93 -13.23
N THR A 36 -24.26 -25.70 -12.69
CA THR A 36 -24.13 -27.14 -12.47
C THR A 36 -24.78 -28.03 -13.53
N ALA A 37 -25.31 -27.48 -14.62
CA ALA A 37 -25.95 -28.26 -15.67
C ALA A 37 -24.99 -28.50 -16.86
N GLY A 38 -24.41 -29.70 -16.94
CA GLY A 38 -24.03 -30.40 -18.16
C GLY A 38 -22.73 -30.02 -18.83
N VAL A 39 -21.61 -30.62 -18.45
CA VAL A 39 -20.38 -30.70 -19.27
C VAL A 39 -20.43 -31.95 -20.13
N ALA A 40 -20.79 -31.82 -21.40
CA ALA A 40 -20.48 -32.80 -22.44
C ALA A 40 -19.38 -32.20 -23.34
N ALA A 41 -18.21 -32.80 -23.31
CA ALA A 41 -17.10 -32.40 -24.15
C ALA A 41 -17.37 -32.79 -25.62
N GLN A 42 -17.50 -31.80 -26.51
CA GLN A 42 -17.39 -32.04 -27.97
C GLN A 42 -16.04 -31.49 -28.43
N THR A 43 -15.22 -32.38 -28.92
CA THR A 43 -13.99 -32.05 -29.67
C THR A 43 -14.37 -31.54 -31.06
N SER A 44 -14.20 -30.24 -31.33
CA SER A 44 -14.21 -29.67 -32.65
C SER A 44 -12.79 -29.25 -33.05
N THR A 45 -12.22 -29.95 -34.02
CA THR A 45 -11.02 -29.54 -34.75
C THR A 45 -11.39 -28.41 -35.71
N ASP A 46 -11.18 -27.18 -35.26
CA ASP A 46 -11.05 -26.05 -36.19
C ASP A 46 -9.96 -25.10 -35.64
N GLY A 47 -8.88 -25.02 -36.47
CA GLY A 47 -7.65 -24.33 -36.14
C GLY A 47 -7.76 -22.79 -36.24
N SER A 48 -8.75 -22.19 -35.59
CA SER A 48 -8.77 -20.76 -35.41
C SER A 48 -7.79 -20.41 -34.26
N ARG A 49 -6.62 -19.87 -34.64
CA ARG A 49 -5.76 -19.14 -33.70
C ARG A 49 -6.67 -18.28 -32.85
N LEU A 50 -6.70 -18.56 -31.54
CA LEU A 50 -7.18 -17.57 -30.59
C LEU A 50 -6.41 -16.29 -30.96
N LYS A 51 -7.14 -15.26 -31.45
CA LYS A 51 -6.53 -13.94 -31.51
C LYS A 51 -5.86 -13.75 -30.17
N ASP A 52 -4.55 -13.44 -30.21
CA ASP A 52 -3.89 -12.92 -29.03
C ASP A 52 -4.95 -12.08 -28.32
N VAL A 53 -5.24 -12.34 -27.04
CA VAL A 53 -5.86 -11.34 -26.21
C VAL A 53 -4.79 -10.26 -26.13
N THR A 54 -4.68 -9.53 -27.22
CA THR A 54 -4.06 -8.24 -27.24
C THR A 54 -4.89 -7.54 -26.17
N VAL A 55 -4.29 -7.26 -25.02
CA VAL A 55 -4.73 -6.15 -24.20
C VAL A 55 -4.83 -5.05 -25.23
N SER A 56 -6.05 -4.83 -25.72
CA SER A 56 -6.31 -3.82 -26.73
C SER A 56 -5.69 -2.58 -26.16
N ASP A 57 -4.90 -1.87 -26.97
CA ASP A 57 -4.55 -0.49 -26.70
C ASP A 57 -5.80 0.17 -26.13
N GLN A 58 -5.96 0.10 -24.80
CA GLN A 58 -7.01 0.83 -24.14
C GLN A 58 -6.56 2.26 -24.39
N ALA A 59 -7.15 2.83 -25.38
CA ALA A 59 -6.99 4.23 -25.73
C ALA A 59 -6.96 4.97 -24.42
N GLU A 60 -6.12 5.97 -24.26
CA GLU A 60 -5.96 6.80 -23.07
C GLU A 60 -7.25 6.89 -22.28
N ALA A 61 -7.52 5.79 -21.53
CA ALA A 61 -8.80 5.58 -20.89
C ALA A 61 -8.93 6.69 -19.86
N ILE A 62 -10.13 7.10 -19.66
CA ILE A 62 -10.54 8.08 -18.67
C ILE A 62 -9.69 7.98 -17.42
N GLY A 63 -9.00 9.08 -17.15
CA GLY A 63 -7.95 9.10 -16.18
C GLY A 63 -6.54 8.94 -16.74
N GLY A 64 -6.33 8.78 -18.08
CA GLY A 64 -5.00 8.80 -18.72
C GLY A 64 -4.06 7.72 -18.18
N LEU A 65 -4.56 6.47 -18.00
CA LEU A 65 -3.70 5.36 -17.59
C LEU A 65 -2.62 5.13 -18.65
N GLN A 66 -1.36 5.14 -18.23
CA GLN A 66 -0.24 4.89 -19.12
C GLN A 66 -0.28 3.46 -19.67
N LYS A 67 0.15 3.27 -20.93
CA LYS A 67 0.24 1.97 -21.60
C LYS A 67 1.08 0.99 -20.79
N THR A 68 0.83 -0.30 -20.96
CA THR A 68 1.63 -1.35 -20.33
C THR A 68 2.83 -1.74 -21.17
N TYR A 69 3.86 -2.31 -20.54
CA TYR A 69 4.91 -3.05 -21.24
C TYR A 69 4.37 -4.36 -21.80
N SER A 70 5.08 -4.93 -22.77
CA SER A 70 4.77 -6.26 -23.31
C SER A 70 4.60 -7.27 -22.17
N GLY A 71 3.51 -8.04 -22.23
CA GLY A 71 3.14 -8.97 -21.14
C GLY A 71 2.21 -8.40 -20.10
N GLY A 72 1.80 -7.11 -20.18
CA GLY A 72 0.70 -6.53 -19.43
C GLY A 72 0.92 -6.31 -17.93
N GLN A 73 2.03 -6.80 -17.36
CA GLN A 73 2.23 -6.84 -15.89
C GLN A 73 2.61 -5.50 -15.26
N LEU A 74 3.25 -4.61 -16.03
CA LEU A 74 3.72 -3.29 -15.56
C LEU A 74 3.35 -2.20 -16.56
N ALA A 75 3.05 -1.00 -16.04
CA ALA A 75 2.75 0.17 -16.85
C ALA A 75 4.00 1.02 -17.11
N ARG A 76 4.01 1.71 -18.27
CA ARG A 76 5.09 2.61 -18.70
C ARG A 76 5.17 3.92 -17.91
N GLY A 77 4.21 4.19 -17.02
CA GLY A 77 4.17 5.37 -16.17
C GLY A 77 3.02 5.33 -15.19
N GLY A 78 2.95 6.33 -14.32
CA GLY A 78 1.94 6.48 -13.27
C GLY A 78 1.66 7.93 -12.93
N ASP A 79 0.83 8.14 -11.92
CA ASP A 79 0.48 9.45 -11.41
C ASP A 79 1.56 9.96 -10.43
N LEU A 80 2.10 11.14 -10.71
CA LEU A 80 3.08 11.84 -9.88
C LEU A 80 2.49 13.14 -9.27
N GLY A 81 1.19 13.13 -8.97
CA GLY A 81 0.49 14.24 -8.33
C GLY A 81 0.58 15.54 -9.14
N ILE A 82 1.16 16.60 -8.56
CA ILE A 82 1.30 17.91 -9.24
C ILE A 82 2.00 17.81 -10.60
N LEU A 83 2.92 16.85 -10.79
CA LEU A 83 3.63 16.64 -12.06
C LEU A 83 2.76 15.90 -13.08
N GLY A 84 1.62 15.33 -12.65
CA GLY A 84 0.67 14.62 -13.51
C GLY A 84 1.14 13.23 -13.90
N ARG A 85 0.43 12.66 -14.87
CA ARG A 85 0.71 11.33 -15.41
C ARG A 85 1.80 11.43 -16.45
N THR A 86 2.90 10.72 -16.22
CA THR A 86 4.10 10.85 -17.02
C THR A 86 4.74 9.49 -17.27
N ASP A 87 5.28 9.31 -18.48
CA ASP A 87 6.08 8.13 -18.85
C ASP A 87 7.35 8.04 -18.00
N LEU A 88 7.73 6.81 -17.63
CA LEU A 88 8.91 6.51 -16.81
C LEU A 88 10.20 7.12 -17.38
N MET A 89 10.35 7.17 -18.70
CA MET A 89 11.55 7.69 -19.36
C MET A 89 11.69 9.21 -19.21
N ASN A 90 10.63 9.91 -18.84
CA ASN A 90 10.56 11.37 -18.73
C ASN A 90 10.64 11.87 -17.27
N VAL A 91 10.70 10.98 -16.28
CA VAL A 91 10.70 11.39 -14.87
C VAL A 91 12.04 11.13 -14.20
N PRO A 92 12.52 12.07 -13.38
CA PRO A 92 13.79 11.93 -12.66
C PRO A 92 13.62 11.12 -11.35
N PHE A 93 12.81 10.04 -11.36
CA PHE A 93 12.52 9.24 -10.18
C PHE A 93 12.53 7.76 -10.52
N SER A 94 12.79 6.92 -9.52
CA SER A 94 12.55 5.48 -9.57
C SER A 94 11.10 5.21 -9.20
N THR A 95 10.32 4.66 -10.13
CA THR A 95 8.91 4.28 -9.93
C THR A 95 8.64 2.90 -10.51
N THR A 96 7.65 2.19 -9.95
CA THR A 96 7.17 0.90 -10.45
C THR A 96 5.65 0.87 -10.38
N ASN A 97 4.97 0.54 -11.50
CA ASN A 97 3.53 0.66 -11.62
C ASN A 97 2.93 -0.71 -12.02
N TYR A 98 2.40 -1.43 -11.04
CA TYR A 98 1.84 -2.78 -11.20
C TYR A 98 0.40 -2.73 -11.67
N THR A 99 0.03 -3.61 -12.59
CA THR A 99 -1.28 -3.64 -13.24
C THR A 99 -2.23 -4.65 -12.59
N SER A 100 -3.52 -4.52 -12.88
CA SER A 100 -4.55 -5.50 -12.50
C SER A 100 -4.29 -6.90 -13.11
N GLU A 101 -3.61 -6.98 -14.25
CA GLU A 101 -3.21 -8.27 -14.83
C GLU A 101 -2.22 -9.02 -13.95
N LEU A 102 -1.17 -8.33 -13.45
CA LEU A 102 -0.24 -8.92 -12.50
C LEU A 102 -0.97 -9.36 -11.22
N ILE A 103 -1.83 -8.48 -10.67
CA ILE A 103 -2.62 -8.76 -9.46
C ILE A 103 -3.41 -10.06 -9.62
N GLN A 104 -4.12 -10.22 -10.74
CA GLN A 104 -4.91 -11.42 -11.03
C GLN A 104 -4.04 -12.65 -11.26
N ASN A 105 -2.93 -12.54 -12.02
CA ASN A 105 -2.08 -13.66 -12.37
C ASN A 105 -1.32 -14.22 -11.17
N GLN A 106 -0.93 -13.36 -10.21
CA GLN A 106 -0.34 -13.77 -8.93
C GLN A 106 -1.38 -14.17 -7.87
N GLN A 107 -2.68 -13.97 -8.14
CA GLN A 107 -3.75 -14.11 -7.16
C GLN A 107 -3.45 -13.31 -5.88
N ALA A 108 -2.88 -12.11 -6.05
CA ALA A 108 -2.54 -11.23 -4.96
C ALA A 108 -3.80 -10.76 -4.21
N LEU A 109 -3.76 -10.78 -2.88
CA LEU A 109 -4.89 -10.45 -2.02
C LEU A 109 -4.81 -9.05 -1.44
N THR A 110 -3.58 -8.56 -1.25
CA THR A 110 -3.31 -7.25 -0.63
C THR A 110 -2.20 -6.51 -1.38
N THR A 111 -2.10 -5.21 -1.15
CA THR A 111 -1.02 -4.38 -1.72
C THR A 111 0.37 -4.93 -1.40
N ALA A 112 0.54 -5.54 -0.22
CA ALA A 112 1.80 -6.17 0.19
C ALA A 112 2.23 -7.30 -0.75
N ASP A 113 1.29 -8.12 -1.23
CA ASP A 113 1.60 -9.23 -2.16
C ASP A 113 2.14 -8.71 -3.50
N VAL A 114 1.65 -7.54 -3.93
CA VAL A 114 2.04 -6.88 -5.20
C VAL A 114 3.40 -6.22 -5.08
N VAL A 115 3.59 -5.36 -4.07
CA VAL A 115 4.82 -4.54 -3.97
C VAL A 115 6.05 -5.35 -3.59
N MET A 116 5.86 -6.55 -2.99
CA MET A 116 6.95 -7.50 -2.74
C MET A 116 7.61 -8.06 -4.02
N ASN A 117 7.16 -7.73 -5.21
CA ASN A 117 7.87 -8.00 -6.45
C ASN A 117 9.08 -7.08 -6.65
N ASP A 118 9.19 -6.01 -5.87
CA ASP A 118 10.34 -5.10 -5.87
C ASP A 118 11.26 -5.40 -4.68
N ALA A 119 12.53 -5.66 -4.94
CA ALA A 119 13.51 -5.97 -3.89
C ALA A 119 13.77 -4.80 -2.92
N SER A 120 13.52 -3.54 -3.34
CA SER A 120 13.65 -2.36 -2.48
C SER A 120 12.42 -2.12 -1.59
N VAL A 121 11.33 -2.88 -1.81
CA VAL A 121 10.07 -2.77 -1.06
C VAL A 121 9.83 -4.06 -0.27
N ARG A 122 9.53 -3.92 1.00
CA ARG A 122 9.27 -5.05 1.90
C ARG A 122 8.01 -4.82 2.70
N THR A 123 7.33 -5.90 3.06
CA THR A 123 6.27 -5.83 4.08
C THR A 123 6.89 -5.90 5.47
N LEU A 124 6.38 -5.10 6.38
CA LEU A 124 6.76 -5.07 7.79
C LEU A 124 5.82 -5.91 8.67
N GLN A 125 4.75 -6.43 8.10
CA GLN A 125 3.79 -7.29 8.78
C GLN A 125 3.45 -8.50 7.92
N ALA A 126 3.24 -9.63 8.57
CA ALA A 126 2.77 -10.84 7.89
C ALA A 126 1.27 -10.79 7.63
N ARG A 127 0.78 -11.60 6.68
CA ARG A 127 -0.63 -11.68 6.27
C ARG A 127 -1.61 -11.91 7.44
N GLY A 128 -1.22 -12.58 8.50
CA GLY A 128 -2.03 -12.75 9.72
C GLY A 128 -1.90 -11.61 10.75
N GLY A 129 -1.17 -10.53 10.45
CA GLY A 129 -0.99 -9.38 11.33
C GLY A 129 -2.12 -8.36 11.22
N PHE A 130 -1.94 -7.21 11.87
CA PHE A 130 -2.94 -6.14 12.00
C PHE A 130 -3.24 -5.44 10.66
N GLY A 131 -2.22 -5.14 9.85
CA GLY A 131 -2.35 -4.41 8.59
C GLY A 131 -1.18 -4.69 7.67
N ASP A 132 -1.02 -3.85 6.65
CA ASP A 132 0.08 -3.89 5.69
C ASP A 132 0.93 -2.63 5.84
N ASP A 133 1.96 -2.65 6.68
CA ASP A 133 3.00 -1.62 6.65
C ASP A 133 4.15 -2.06 5.75
N PHE A 134 4.83 -1.09 5.17
CA PHE A 134 5.88 -1.31 4.18
C PHE A 134 7.19 -0.69 4.62
N GLN A 135 8.26 -1.15 4.02
CA GLN A 135 9.56 -0.51 4.08
C GLN A 135 10.04 -0.28 2.64
N ILE A 136 10.38 0.96 2.30
CA ILE A 136 10.95 1.33 1.01
C ILE A 136 12.32 1.95 1.29
N ARG A 137 13.38 1.43 0.65
CA ARG A 137 14.76 1.90 0.89
C ARG A 137 15.17 1.92 2.36
N GLY A 138 14.71 0.93 3.14
CA GLY A 138 14.99 0.83 4.58
C GLY A 138 14.22 1.80 5.47
N LEU A 139 13.25 2.56 4.94
CA LEU A 139 12.41 3.49 5.69
C LEU A 139 10.95 3.04 5.68
N THR A 140 10.28 3.17 6.83
CA THR A 140 8.89 2.74 6.98
C THR A 140 7.95 3.63 6.15
N VAL A 141 7.00 2.97 5.47
CA VAL A 141 5.82 3.57 4.84
C VAL A 141 4.60 2.93 5.48
N GLN A 142 3.83 3.72 6.21
CA GLN A 142 2.66 3.24 6.93
C GLN A 142 1.50 3.01 5.95
N ASN A 143 0.66 2.03 6.23
CA ASN A 143 -0.55 1.78 5.41
C ASN A 143 -1.50 2.99 5.38
N THR A 144 -1.54 3.78 6.44
CA THR A 144 -2.32 5.02 6.50
C THR A 144 -1.82 6.11 5.53
N ASP A 145 -0.60 5.97 5.02
CA ASP A 145 0.01 6.89 4.03
C ASP A 145 -0.19 6.42 2.58
N LEU A 146 -0.97 5.35 2.36
CA LEU A 146 -1.39 5.01 1.01
C LEU A 146 -2.37 6.06 0.49
N SER A 147 -2.20 6.44 -0.78
CA SER A 147 -3.18 7.28 -1.48
C SER A 147 -4.13 6.43 -2.31
N LEU A 148 -5.36 6.89 -2.44
CA LEU A 148 -6.38 6.36 -3.36
C LEU A 148 -6.63 7.39 -4.45
N ASN A 149 -6.32 7.06 -5.71
CA ASN A 149 -6.42 7.97 -6.85
C ASN A 149 -5.78 9.35 -6.57
N GLY A 150 -4.62 9.36 -5.86
CA GLY A 150 -3.86 10.55 -5.51
C GLY A 150 -4.25 11.24 -4.19
N LEU A 151 -5.34 10.86 -3.52
CA LEU A 151 -5.76 11.44 -2.23
C LEU A 151 -5.32 10.56 -1.04
N PHE A 152 -4.58 11.14 -0.10
CA PHE A 152 -4.16 10.46 1.13
C PHE A 152 -5.31 10.20 2.11
N GLY A 153 -5.17 9.11 2.89
CA GLY A 153 -6.07 8.74 3.98
C GLY A 153 -7.43 8.19 3.55
N LEU A 154 -7.64 7.95 2.25
CA LEU A 154 -8.87 7.37 1.69
C LEU A 154 -8.77 5.88 1.37
N ALA A 155 -7.56 5.34 1.22
CA ALA A 155 -7.35 3.91 1.08
C ALA A 155 -7.70 3.16 2.39
N PRO A 156 -8.11 1.89 2.33
CA PRO A 156 -8.37 1.09 3.53
C PRO A 156 -7.20 1.08 4.50
N SER A 157 -7.49 1.41 5.78
CA SER A 157 -6.48 1.65 6.82
C SER A 157 -5.81 0.38 7.35
N THR A 158 -6.36 -0.80 7.06
CA THR A 158 -5.77 -2.10 7.43
C THR A 158 -5.15 -2.78 6.21
N ARG A 159 -5.97 -3.23 5.25
CA ARG A 159 -5.56 -3.86 3.99
C ARG A 159 -6.43 -3.40 2.85
N VAL A 160 -5.80 -3.08 1.73
CA VAL A 160 -6.52 -2.71 0.50
C VAL A 160 -6.96 -3.98 -0.23
N PRO A 161 -8.28 -4.22 -0.43
CA PRO A 161 -8.76 -5.31 -1.26
C PRO A 161 -8.45 -5.02 -2.73
N LEU A 162 -7.73 -5.94 -3.38
CA LEU A 162 -7.23 -5.73 -4.74
C LEU A 162 -8.29 -5.99 -5.82
N GLU A 163 -9.43 -6.50 -5.47
CA GLU A 163 -10.53 -6.78 -6.40
C GLU A 163 -11.05 -5.50 -7.10
N MET A 164 -10.97 -4.34 -6.42
CA MET A 164 -11.37 -3.04 -6.96
C MET A 164 -10.20 -2.25 -7.58
N VAL A 165 -8.99 -2.80 -7.59
CA VAL A 165 -7.76 -2.08 -7.94
C VAL A 165 -7.35 -2.35 -9.38
N GLU A 166 -7.08 -1.29 -10.14
CA GLU A 166 -6.53 -1.33 -11.50
C GLU A 166 -5.00 -1.27 -11.49
N ARG A 167 -4.42 -0.42 -10.61
CA ARG A 167 -2.97 -0.25 -10.49
C ARG A 167 -2.54 -0.04 -9.05
N VAL A 168 -1.33 -0.50 -8.76
CA VAL A 168 -0.57 -0.13 -7.57
C VAL A 168 0.70 0.57 -8.06
N GLU A 169 0.81 1.86 -7.78
CA GLU A 169 1.89 2.72 -8.23
C GLU A 169 2.82 3.03 -7.07
N VAL A 170 4.09 2.72 -7.21
CA VAL A 170 5.13 2.92 -6.18
C VAL A 170 6.11 3.98 -6.65
N LEU A 171 6.21 5.07 -5.89
CA LEU A 171 7.28 6.07 -6.01
C LEU A 171 8.30 5.83 -4.90
N LYS A 172 9.57 5.66 -5.23
CA LYS A 172 10.65 5.39 -4.28
C LYS A 172 11.33 6.68 -3.83
N GLY A 173 11.60 6.76 -2.55
CA GLY A 173 12.21 7.94 -1.92
C GLY A 173 11.21 9.06 -1.57
N PRO A 174 11.66 10.10 -0.87
CA PRO A 174 10.81 11.19 -0.40
C PRO A 174 10.15 11.94 -1.55
N GLY A 175 8.81 12.02 -1.56
CA GLY A 175 8.01 12.62 -2.62
C GLY A 175 7.08 13.75 -2.14
N SER A 176 7.46 14.54 -1.12
CA SER A 176 6.53 15.54 -0.57
C SER A 176 6.11 16.63 -1.57
N LEU A 177 6.92 16.93 -2.60
CA LEU A 177 6.49 17.86 -3.64
C LEU A 177 5.33 17.30 -4.47
N THR A 178 5.38 16.01 -4.83
CA THR A 178 4.41 15.41 -5.75
C THR A 178 3.01 15.39 -5.15
N ASN A 179 2.82 14.77 -4.00
CA ASN A 179 1.49 14.51 -3.42
C ASN A 179 1.26 15.16 -2.04
N GLY A 180 2.26 15.89 -1.49
CA GLY A 180 2.22 16.41 -0.13
C GLY A 180 2.70 15.36 0.90
N VAL A 181 2.20 15.48 2.12
CA VAL A 181 2.57 14.61 3.25
C VAL A 181 1.35 13.81 3.68
N GLY A 182 1.50 12.47 3.74
CA GLY A 182 0.48 11.58 4.28
C GLY A 182 0.31 11.71 5.79
N PRO A 183 -0.76 11.13 6.38
CA PRO A 183 -1.06 11.24 7.81
C PRO A 183 0.07 10.77 8.72
N GLY A 184 0.77 9.70 8.36
CA GLY A 184 1.89 9.12 9.12
C GLY A 184 3.24 9.80 8.86
N GLY A 185 3.35 10.65 7.83
CA GLY A 185 4.59 11.35 7.47
C GLY A 185 5.69 10.43 6.97
N SER A 186 5.36 9.41 6.19
CA SER A 186 6.31 8.48 5.59
C SER A 186 7.26 9.18 4.62
N VAL A 187 8.55 8.83 4.68
CA VAL A 187 9.61 9.45 3.86
C VAL A 187 10.41 8.45 3.03
N GLY A 188 10.08 7.16 3.10
CA GLY A 188 10.72 6.11 2.28
C GLY A 188 10.22 6.07 0.83
N GLY A 189 9.01 6.56 0.60
CA GLY A 189 8.32 6.54 -0.68
C GLY A 189 6.83 6.76 -0.51
N SER A 190 6.07 6.58 -1.59
CA SER A 190 4.61 6.58 -1.57
C SER A 190 4.04 5.45 -2.42
N ILE A 191 2.88 4.96 -2.03
CA ILE A 191 2.13 3.93 -2.76
C ILE A 191 0.74 4.51 -3.07
N ASN A 192 0.42 4.60 -4.35
CA ASN A 192 -0.88 5.04 -4.84
C ASN A 192 -1.68 3.85 -5.37
N VAL A 193 -2.92 3.73 -4.92
CA VAL A 193 -3.87 2.72 -5.38
C VAL A 193 -4.84 3.37 -6.34
N VAL A 194 -4.92 2.84 -7.56
CA VAL A 194 -5.82 3.36 -8.61
C VAL A 194 -6.98 2.38 -8.78
N THR A 195 -8.20 2.88 -8.71
CA THR A 195 -9.43 2.09 -8.83
C THR A 195 -9.74 1.72 -10.28
N LYS A 196 -10.43 0.59 -10.47
CA LYS A 196 -10.87 0.12 -11.80
C LYS A 196 -11.89 1.05 -12.43
N ARG A 197 -11.81 1.20 -13.76
CA ARG A 197 -12.79 1.86 -14.61
C ARG A 197 -13.41 0.90 -15.62
N ALA A 198 -14.55 1.25 -16.19
CA ALA A 198 -15.10 0.52 -17.31
C ALA A 198 -14.21 0.68 -18.54
N GLY A 199 -13.79 -0.43 -19.15
CA GLY A 199 -13.12 -0.41 -20.45
C GLY A 199 -14.13 -0.30 -21.59
N ASP A 200 -13.62 -0.09 -22.82
CA ASP A 200 -14.46 0.01 -24.02
C ASP A 200 -15.19 -1.31 -24.34
N VAL A 201 -14.58 -2.44 -23.96
CA VAL A 201 -15.19 -3.76 -24.10
C VAL A 201 -16.06 -4.03 -22.85
N PRO A 202 -17.35 -4.35 -23.04
CA PRO A 202 -18.22 -4.76 -21.93
C PRO A 202 -17.65 -5.94 -21.17
N LEU A 203 -17.59 -5.86 -19.84
CA LEU A 203 -17.09 -6.91 -18.97
C LEU A 203 -18.19 -7.43 -18.05
N THR A 204 -18.34 -8.75 -18.00
CA THR A 204 -19.06 -9.47 -16.94
C THR A 204 -18.18 -10.65 -16.54
N ARG A 205 -17.44 -10.52 -15.45
CA ARG A 205 -16.53 -11.56 -14.96
C ARG A 205 -16.97 -12.06 -13.61
N LEU A 206 -17.11 -13.37 -13.48
CA LEU A 206 -17.28 -14.05 -12.21
C LEU A 206 -16.01 -14.85 -11.91
N THR A 207 -15.43 -14.62 -10.72
CA THR A 207 -14.25 -15.37 -10.25
C THR A 207 -14.59 -16.07 -8.95
N THR A 208 -14.38 -17.39 -8.90
CA THR A 208 -14.42 -18.16 -7.66
C THR A 208 -13.01 -18.49 -7.21
N THR A 209 -12.77 -18.46 -5.90
CA THR A 209 -11.45 -18.68 -5.31
C THR A 209 -11.53 -19.68 -4.16
N TYR A 210 -10.46 -20.46 -4.01
CA TYR A 210 -10.20 -21.31 -2.85
C TYR A 210 -8.81 -21.04 -2.31
N MET A 211 -8.65 -20.92 -1.00
CA MET A 211 -7.36 -20.68 -0.38
C MET A 211 -7.21 -21.43 0.94
N GLY A 212 -5.98 -21.90 1.18
CA GLY A 212 -5.57 -22.50 2.45
C GLY A 212 -6.28 -23.81 2.72
N LYS A 213 -6.96 -23.92 3.87
CA LYS A 213 -7.68 -25.15 4.27
C LYS A 213 -9.11 -25.19 3.74
N ALA A 214 -9.86 -24.10 3.88
CA ALA A 214 -11.27 -24.06 3.51
C ALA A 214 -11.81 -22.63 3.37
N GLN A 215 -11.04 -21.68 2.83
CA GLN A 215 -11.53 -20.35 2.54
C GLN A 215 -12.01 -20.29 1.09
N PHE A 216 -13.27 -19.93 0.89
CA PHE A 216 -13.89 -19.74 -0.41
C PHE A 216 -14.23 -18.29 -0.64
N GLY A 217 -14.09 -17.83 -1.88
CA GLY A 217 -14.46 -16.50 -2.29
C GLY A 217 -15.17 -16.48 -3.63
N THR A 218 -15.99 -15.46 -3.83
CA THR A 218 -16.64 -15.16 -5.11
C THR A 218 -16.53 -13.66 -5.37
N HIS A 219 -16.01 -13.29 -6.52
CA HIS A 219 -15.84 -11.91 -6.97
C HIS A 219 -16.58 -11.70 -8.29
N LEU A 220 -17.47 -10.70 -8.32
CA LEU A 220 -18.17 -10.22 -9.50
C LEU A 220 -17.58 -8.88 -9.94
N ASP A 221 -17.18 -8.80 -11.21
CA ASP A 221 -16.58 -7.61 -11.84
C ASP A 221 -17.39 -7.25 -13.10
N LEU A 222 -18.12 -6.13 -13.05
CA LEU A 222 -18.97 -5.64 -14.12
C LEU A 222 -18.46 -4.31 -14.65
N GLY A 223 -18.35 -4.17 -15.96
CA GLY A 223 -17.97 -2.92 -16.62
C GLY A 223 -18.78 -2.66 -17.86
N ARG A 224 -19.33 -1.44 -17.99
CA ARG A 224 -20.11 -1.01 -19.16
C ARG A 224 -19.84 0.46 -19.45
N ARG A 225 -19.81 0.78 -20.74
CA ARG A 225 -19.80 2.16 -21.20
C ARG A 225 -21.08 2.49 -21.97
N PHE A 226 -21.46 3.77 -21.93
CA PHE A 226 -22.71 4.29 -22.49
C PHE A 226 -22.50 5.66 -23.14
N GLY A 227 -23.51 6.09 -23.94
CA GLY A 227 -23.47 7.35 -24.71
C GLY A 227 -22.98 7.13 -26.13
N GLU A 228 -23.14 8.14 -27.00
CA GLU A 228 -22.79 8.05 -28.43
C GLU A 228 -21.32 7.73 -28.66
N ASP A 229 -20.42 8.32 -27.84
CA ASP A 229 -18.98 8.11 -27.92
C ASP A 229 -18.45 7.28 -26.73
N ASN A 230 -19.27 6.44 -26.11
CA ASN A 230 -18.90 5.68 -24.89
C ASN A 230 -18.36 6.56 -23.75
N GLN A 231 -18.79 7.83 -23.66
CA GLN A 231 -18.24 8.78 -22.70
C GLN A 231 -18.58 8.50 -21.25
N TRP A 232 -19.65 7.78 -20.95
CA TRP A 232 -20.00 7.35 -19.60
C TRP A 232 -19.53 5.94 -19.32
N GLY A 233 -18.84 5.73 -18.22
CA GLY A 233 -18.41 4.43 -17.73
C GLY A 233 -19.01 4.11 -16.37
N VAL A 234 -19.38 2.86 -16.14
CA VAL A 234 -19.76 2.33 -14.84
C VAL A 234 -19.02 1.02 -14.61
N ARG A 235 -18.32 0.93 -13.47
CA ARG A 235 -17.66 -0.29 -13.02
C ARG A 235 -18.16 -0.69 -11.65
N PHE A 236 -18.47 -1.95 -11.47
CA PHE A 236 -18.84 -2.53 -10.18
C PHE A 236 -17.92 -3.71 -9.85
N ASN A 237 -17.50 -3.80 -8.59
CA ASN A 237 -16.77 -4.93 -8.05
C ASN A 237 -17.42 -5.36 -6.72
N GLY A 238 -17.79 -6.63 -6.63
CA GLY A 238 -18.36 -7.23 -5.43
C GLY A 238 -17.62 -8.49 -5.02
N LEU A 239 -17.12 -8.57 -3.78
CA LEU A 239 -16.43 -9.73 -3.23
C LEU A 239 -17.16 -10.25 -2.00
N LEU A 240 -17.33 -11.56 -1.92
CA LEU A 240 -17.66 -12.28 -0.69
C LEU A 240 -16.62 -13.37 -0.51
N ARG A 241 -15.89 -13.37 0.62
CA ARG A 241 -14.90 -14.38 0.97
C ARG A 241 -15.07 -14.80 2.42
N ASN A 242 -15.04 -16.12 2.69
CA ASN A 242 -15.18 -16.63 4.05
C ASN A 242 -14.57 -18.01 4.19
N GLY A 243 -14.01 -18.32 5.36
CA GLY A 243 -13.53 -19.64 5.71
C GLY A 243 -12.20 -19.66 6.44
N GLU A 244 -11.64 -20.85 6.64
CA GLU A 244 -10.35 -21.07 7.28
C GLU A 244 -9.22 -20.89 6.25
N GLY A 245 -8.39 -19.85 6.46
CA GLY A 245 -7.27 -19.52 5.59
C GLY A 245 -5.96 -20.20 6.01
N ASN A 246 -4.94 -19.39 6.31
CA ASN A 246 -3.57 -19.84 6.57
C ASN A 246 -3.30 -20.17 8.04
N ILE A 247 -4.08 -19.63 8.98
CA ILE A 247 -3.91 -19.84 10.42
C ILE A 247 -4.78 -21.01 10.86
N ASP A 248 -4.19 -21.95 11.59
CA ASP A 248 -4.91 -23.11 12.12
C ASP A 248 -5.99 -22.66 13.12
N GLY A 249 -7.23 -23.10 12.90
CA GLY A 249 -8.39 -22.65 13.67
C GLY A 249 -8.79 -21.19 13.43
N GLY A 250 -8.08 -20.48 12.55
CA GLY A 250 -8.39 -19.12 12.17
C GLY A 250 -9.45 -19.06 11.08
N ARG A 251 -10.36 -18.08 11.18
CA ARG A 251 -11.40 -17.85 10.17
C ARG A 251 -11.34 -16.39 9.70
N GLN A 252 -11.45 -16.21 8.40
CA GLN A 252 -11.47 -14.87 7.79
C GLN A 252 -12.72 -14.70 6.94
N ARG A 253 -13.40 -13.58 7.14
CA ARG A 253 -14.45 -13.07 6.26
C ARG A 253 -13.99 -11.74 5.70
N ALA A 254 -14.22 -11.51 4.40
CA ALA A 254 -14.02 -10.24 3.75
C ALA A 254 -15.13 -10.01 2.72
N ASP A 255 -15.89 -8.96 2.92
CA ASP A 255 -16.97 -8.52 2.04
C ASP A 255 -16.58 -7.14 1.48
N VAL A 256 -16.66 -6.97 0.15
CA VAL A 256 -16.32 -5.71 -0.53
C VAL A 256 -17.40 -5.39 -1.55
N ALA A 257 -17.82 -4.13 -1.57
CA ALA A 257 -18.63 -3.57 -2.64
C ALA A 257 -18.01 -2.25 -3.09
N ALA A 258 -17.68 -2.12 -4.38
CA ALA A 258 -17.09 -0.93 -4.94
C ALA A 258 -17.78 -0.55 -6.26
N VAL A 259 -18.01 0.74 -6.45
CA VAL A 259 -18.53 1.32 -7.69
C VAL A 259 -17.66 2.47 -8.15
N GLY A 260 -17.30 2.46 -9.43
CA GLY A 260 -16.68 3.57 -10.13
C GLY A 260 -17.58 4.06 -11.24
N VAL A 261 -17.83 5.35 -11.31
CA VAL A 261 -18.53 6.02 -12.41
C VAL A 261 -17.60 7.04 -13.01
N ASP A 262 -17.56 7.15 -14.32
CA ASP A 262 -16.73 8.12 -15.00
C ASP A 262 -17.39 8.71 -16.24
N TYR A 263 -16.99 9.92 -16.56
CA TYR A 263 -17.36 10.64 -17.77
C TYR A 263 -16.11 11.16 -18.47
N ALA A 264 -15.95 10.86 -19.76
CA ALA A 264 -14.89 11.36 -20.62
C ALA A 264 -15.47 12.11 -21.81
N GLY A 265 -15.60 13.41 -21.69
CA GLY A 265 -15.89 14.30 -22.82
C GLY A 265 -14.62 14.89 -23.39
N SER A 266 -14.77 15.73 -24.43
CA SER A 266 -13.66 16.37 -25.14
C SER A 266 -12.81 17.31 -24.27
N ARG A 267 -13.42 18.01 -23.31
CA ARG A 267 -12.75 18.95 -22.38
C ARG A 267 -12.98 18.60 -20.91
N LEU A 268 -14.04 17.85 -20.60
CA LEU A 268 -14.41 17.49 -19.24
C LEU A 268 -14.16 16.01 -19.01
N ARG A 269 -13.41 15.72 -17.96
CA ARG A 269 -13.22 14.36 -17.39
C ARG A 269 -13.67 14.40 -15.95
N TRP A 270 -14.61 13.53 -15.61
CA TRP A 270 -15.13 13.41 -14.25
C TRP A 270 -15.10 11.97 -13.81
N SER A 271 -14.85 11.73 -12.55
CA SER A 271 -14.96 10.39 -11.94
C SER A 271 -15.51 10.47 -10.54
N PHE A 272 -16.23 9.42 -10.17
CA PHE A 272 -16.74 9.16 -8.83
C PHE A 272 -16.41 7.72 -8.44
N ASP A 273 -15.90 7.54 -7.23
CA ASP A 273 -15.60 6.25 -6.62
C ASP A 273 -16.27 6.15 -5.27
N ALA A 274 -16.90 5.02 -4.99
CA ALA A 274 -17.37 4.69 -3.65
C ALA A 274 -17.15 3.21 -3.38
N PHE A 275 -16.74 2.88 -2.15
CA PHE A 275 -16.66 1.50 -1.72
C PHE A 275 -16.98 1.33 -0.25
N ALA A 276 -17.37 0.12 0.11
CA ALA A 276 -17.54 -0.35 1.47
C ALA A 276 -16.84 -1.70 1.64
N THR A 277 -16.15 -1.85 2.75
CA THR A 277 -15.53 -3.10 3.18
C THR A 277 -16.05 -3.50 4.54
N ASP A 278 -16.19 -4.80 4.79
CA ASP A 278 -16.49 -5.39 6.10
C ASP A 278 -15.69 -6.69 6.24
N GLY A 279 -14.91 -6.80 7.29
CA GLY A 279 -14.01 -7.91 7.54
C GLY A 279 -14.15 -8.47 8.95
N LYS A 280 -13.87 -9.77 9.11
CA LYS A 280 -13.66 -10.39 10.42
C LYS A 280 -12.55 -11.43 10.31
N THR A 281 -11.57 -11.34 11.20
CA THR A 281 -10.48 -12.31 11.31
C THR A 281 -10.47 -12.90 12.72
N VAL A 282 -10.64 -14.21 12.81
CA VAL A 282 -10.43 -14.98 14.03
C VAL A 282 -9.06 -15.67 13.93
N GLY A 283 -8.35 -15.80 15.02
CA GLY A 283 -6.97 -16.28 15.03
C GLY A 283 -5.98 -15.21 14.56
N PHE A 284 -6.39 -13.94 14.60
CA PHE A 284 -5.57 -12.77 14.34
C PHE A 284 -4.28 -12.82 15.19
N ARG A 285 -3.15 -12.49 14.55
CA ARG A 285 -1.84 -12.46 15.21
C ARG A 285 -1.39 -11.02 15.44
N PRO A 286 -1.64 -10.43 16.61
CA PRO A 286 -1.11 -9.13 16.97
C PRO A 286 0.41 -9.15 16.91
N GLN A 287 0.97 -7.98 16.72
CA GLN A 287 2.40 -7.78 16.73
C GLN A 287 2.98 -8.09 18.12
N THR A 288 4.18 -8.66 18.16
CA THR A 288 4.96 -8.83 19.38
C THR A 288 6.33 -8.16 19.25
N ALA A 289 7.12 -8.17 20.33
CA ALA A 289 8.49 -7.71 20.32
C ALA A 289 9.34 -8.60 21.22
N PHE A 290 10.65 -8.65 20.97
CA PHE A 290 11.58 -9.36 21.81
C PHE A 290 11.98 -8.56 23.05
N LEU A 291 12.31 -9.27 24.13
CA LEU A 291 12.82 -8.69 25.35
C LEU A 291 14.18 -8.00 25.05
N ALA A 292 14.36 -6.80 25.58
CA ALA A 292 15.63 -6.09 25.44
C ALA A 292 16.77 -6.86 26.12
N GLY A 293 17.95 -6.87 25.48
CA GLY A 293 19.14 -7.49 26.00
C GLY A 293 19.28 -9.00 25.71
N ILE A 294 18.30 -9.65 25.04
CA ILE A 294 18.57 -11.01 24.53
C ILE A 294 19.51 -10.93 23.33
N THR A 295 20.44 -11.86 23.26
CA THR A 295 21.46 -11.96 22.18
C THR A 295 21.17 -13.08 21.20
N GLN A 296 20.19 -13.92 21.49
CA GLN A 296 19.76 -15.03 20.64
C GLN A 296 18.27 -14.91 20.34
N MET A 297 17.93 -14.94 19.04
CA MET A 297 16.55 -15.00 18.63
C MET A 297 15.92 -16.34 18.96
N PRO A 298 14.69 -16.38 19.50
CA PRO A 298 13.95 -17.62 19.61
C PRO A 298 13.75 -18.23 18.21
N ALA A 299 13.70 -19.55 18.12
CA ALA A 299 13.38 -20.24 16.86
C ALA A 299 12.03 -19.76 16.33
N VAL A 300 11.85 -19.79 15.02
CA VAL A 300 10.56 -19.37 14.42
C VAL A 300 9.50 -20.42 14.77
N PRO A 301 8.38 -20.06 15.42
CA PRO A 301 7.32 -21.01 15.73
C PRO A 301 6.56 -21.43 14.46
N ASN A 302 5.64 -22.39 14.60
CA ASN A 302 4.80 -22.84 13.50
C ASN A 302 4.12 -21.65 12.80
N PRO A 303 4.38 -21.41 11.50
CA PRO A 303 3.79 -20.27 10.77
C PRO A 303 2.26 -20.31 10.69
N ARG A 304 1.65 -21.45 10.91
CA ARG A 304 0.20 -21.61 10.94
C ARG A 304 -0.42 -21.37 12.32
N GLY A 305 0.39 -21.28 13.37
CA GLY A 305 -0.05 -21.00 14.74
C GLY A 305 -0.33 -19.52 15.00
N SER A 306 -1.12 -19.21 16.02
CA SER A 306 -1.27 -17.87 16.58
C SER A 306 -0.61 -17.79 17.95
N PHE A 307 0.07 -16.68 18.27
CA PHE A 307 0.61 -16.46 19.63
C PHE A 307 -0.50 -16.17 20.65
N TYR A 308 -1.68 -15.80 20.15
CA TYR A 308 -2.80 -15.31 20.94
C TYR A 308 -4.09 -16.04 20.51
N PRO A 309 -4.28 -17.30 20.96
CA PRO A 309 -5.45 -18.09 20.61
C PRO A 309 -6.74 -17.35 20.98
N GLY A 310 -7.69 -17.24 20.05
CA GLY A 310 -8.97 -16.55 20.28
C GLY A 310 -8.95 -15.02 20.11
N ALA A 311 -7.83 -14.44 19.72
CA ALA A 311 -7.82 -13.03 19.30
C ALA A 311 -8.71 -12.82 18.07
N GLU A 312 -9.45 -11.71 18.03
CA GLU A 312 -10.37 -11.37 16.94
C GLU A 312 -10.18 -9.91 16.51
N LEU A 313 -10.31 -9.67 15.20
CA LEU A 313 -10.41 -8.37 14.59
C LEU A 313 -11.66 -8.33 13.73
N THR A 314 -12.53 -7.35 13.95
CA THR A 314 -13.58 -6.95 13.01
C THR A 314 -13.25 -5.55 12.54
N ASP A 315 -13.16 -5.35 11.24
CA ASP A 315 -12.82 -4.06 10.67
C ASP A 315 -13.68 -3.73 9.46
N GLY A 316 -13.80 -2.46 9.15
CA GLY A 316 -14.52 -2.01 7.99
C GLY A 316 -14.22 -0.56 7.64
N GLN A 317 -14.60 -0.20 6.42
CA GLN A 317 -14.44 1.15 5.90
C GLN A 317 -15.50 1.51 4.88
N LYS A 318 -15.90 2.77 4.86
CA LYS A 318 -16.72 3.38 3.82
C LYS A 318 -15.96 4.58 3.28
N THR A 319 -15.79 4.63 1.97
CA THR A 319 -15.09 5.74 1.29
C THR A 319 -15.91 6.19 0.09
N ALA A 320 -15.95 7.50 -0.13
CA ALA A 320 -16.45 8.11 -1.35
C ALA A 320 -15.53 9.24 -1.77
N MET A 321 -15.26 9.36 -3.07
CA MET A 321 -14.46 10.44 -3.63
C MET A 321 -14.95 10.82 -5.04
N THR A 322 -14.64 12.04 -5.44
CA THR A 322 -14.88 12.53 -6.79
C THR A 322 -13.68 13.33 -7.28
N ARG A 323 -13.42 13.26 -8.57
CA ARG A 323 -12.37 14.03 -9.26
C ARG A 323 -12.92 14.62 -10.54
N LEU A 324 -12.61 15.87 -10.79
CA LEU A 324 -12.93 16.61 -12.01
C LEU A 324 -11.64 17.14 -12.64
N GLU A 325 -11.51 16.99 -13.95
CA GLU A 325 -10.48 17.64 -14.75
C GLU A 325 -11.16 18.38 -15.92
N TYR A 326 -10.79 19.63 -16.13
CA TYR A 326 -11.37 20.46 -17.19
C TYR A 326 -10.27 21.18 -17.98
N ASP A 327 -10.26 20.97 -19.29
CA ASP A 327 -9.35 21.68 -20.19
C ASP A 327 -9.92 23.05 -20.50
N LEU A 328 -9.38 24.08 -19.84
CA LEU A 328 -9.74 25.47 -20.05
C LEU A 328 -9.44 25.90 -21.49
N ASN A 329 -8.35 25.39 -22.04
CA ASN A 329 -7.93 25.49 -23.43
C ASN A 329 -6.96 24.33 -23.75
N ASP A 330 -6.40 24.27 -24.96
CA ASP A 330 -5.52 23.18 -25.43
C ASP A 330 -4.21 23.06 -24.65
N SER A 331 -3.81 24.09 -23.92
CA SER A 331 -2.58 24.14 -23.14
C SER A 331 -2.79 24.11 -21.62
N THR A 332 -4.01 24.34 -21.13
CA THR A 332 -4.27 24.56 -19.71
C THR A 332 -5.40 23.67 -19.21
N THR A 333 -5.08 22.85 -18.22
CA THR A 333 -6.03 21.96 -17.52
C THR A 333 -6.13 22.37 -16.05
N ALA A 334 -7.34 22.53 -15.55
CA ALA A 334 -7.64 22.65 -14.12
C ALA A 334 -8.20 21.32 -13.59
N TRP A 335 -7.90 21.02 -12.32
CA TRP A 335 -8.46 19.83 -11.66
C TRP A 335 -8.88 20.12 -10.22
N GLY A 336 -9.79 19.28 -9.73
CA GLY A 336 -10.19 19.24 -8.33
C GLY A 336 -10.61 17.84 -7.95
N ALA A 337 -10.26 17.42 -6.74
CA ALA A 337 -10.66 16.16 -6.16
C ALA A 337 -11.00 16.34 -4.69
N ILE A 338 -12.02 15.63 -4.20
CA ILE A 338 -12.40 15.59 -2.80
C ILE A 338 -12.88 14.20 -2.44
N GLY A 339 -12.59 13.77 -1.23
CA GLY A 339 -13.06 12.49 -0.73
C GLY A 339 -13.19 12.46 0.79
N TYR A 340 -13.98 11.49 1.25
CA TYR A 340 -14.22 11.21 2.66
C TYR A 340 -14.16 9.71 2.92
N SER A 341 -13.58 9.35 4.05
CA SER A 341 -13.45 7.97 4.53
C SER A 341 -13.82 7.89 5.99
N ASP A 342 -14.58 6.86 6.37
CA ASP A 342 -14.88 6.47 7.75
C ASP A 342 -14.53 4.99 7.93
N SER A 343 -13.51 4.71 8.74
CA SER A 343 -13.03 3.36 9.03
C SER A 343 -13.14 3.06 10.53
N TRP A 344 -13.36 1.79 10.84
CA TRP A 344 -13.46 1.30 12.21
C TRP A 344 -12.81 -0.06 12.36
N GLY A 345 -12.38 -0.38 13.56
CA GLY A 345 -11.89 -1.71 13.93
C GLY A 345 -12.22 -2.01 15.38
N ASP A 346 -12.84 -3.15 15.60
CA ASP A 346 -13.19 -3.69 16.91
C ASP A 346 -12.36 -4.94 17.18
N GLN A 347 -11.61 -4.97 18.29
CA GLN A 347 -10.64 -6.01 18.52
C GLN A 347 -10.71 -6.61 19.91
N HIS A 348 -10.64 -7.96 20.02
CA HIS A 348 -10.00 -8.60 21.14
C HIS A 348 -8.49 -8.53 20.93
N PHE A 349 -7.83 -7.69 21.69
CA PHE A 349 -6.43 -7.29 21.47
C PHE A 349 -5.52 -7.72 22.61
N PRO A 350 -5.11 -9.02 22.62
CA PRO A 350 -4.09 -9.47 23.57
C PRO A 350 -2.75 -8.80 23.25
N THR A 351 -2.06 -8.37 24.30
CA THR A 351 -0.75 -7.74 24.18
C THR A 351 0.24 -8.37 25.17
N ALA A 352 1.51 -8.44 24.77
CA ALA A 352 2.57 -8.88 25.65
C ALA A 352 2.82 -7.86 26.77
N ALA A 353 2.48 -8.20 28.01
CA ALA A 353 2.83 -7.43 29.20
C ALA A 353 4.34 -7.50 29.46
N ARG A 354 4.96 -8.69 29.27
CA ARG A 354 6.40 -8.89 29.16
C ARG A 354 6.70 -9.43 27.76
N ARG A 355 7.69 -8.83 27.10
CA ARG A 355 8.11 -9.22 25.75
C ARG A 355 8.74 -10.61 25.72
N VAL A 356 8.80 -11.20 24.54
CA VAL A 356 9.26 -12.57 24.29
C VAL A 356 10.77 -12.69 24.58
N ASP A 357 11.14 -13.64 25.45
CA ASP A 357 12.55 -13.96 25.75
C ASP A 357 13.17 -14.94 24.73
N ALA A 358 14.44 -15.32 24.89
CA ALA A 358 15.16 -16.21 23.99
C ALA A 358 14.58 -17.64 23.93
N LEU A 359 13.84 -18.07 24.97
CA LEU A 359 13.17 -19.37 25.04
C LEU A 359 11.72 -19.32 24.54
N GLY A 360 11.26 -18.16 24.09
CA GLY A 360 9.90 -17.96 23.61
C GLY A 360 8.88 -17.65 24.70
N ASN A 361 9.29 -17.48 25.97
CA ASN A 361 8.38 -17.14 27.05
C ASN A 361 8.01 -15.66 27.05
N PHE A 362 6.77 -15.37 27.37
CA PHE A 362 6.26 -14.02 27.55
C PHE A 362 5.09 -14.02 28.55
N THR A 363 4.60 -12.84 28.89
CA THR A 363 3.34 -12.74 29.61
C THR A 363 2.34 -11.93 28.81
N VAL A 364 1.07 -12.29 28.86
CA VAL A 364 0.03 -11.68 28.04
C VAL A 364 -1.12 -11.14 28.89
N ASN A 365 -1.53 -9.92 28.62
CA ASN A 365 -2.81 -9.35 29.00
C ASN A 365 -3.79 -9.53 27.83
N ASN A 366 -5.09 -9.55 28.13
CA ASN A 366 -6.14 -9.53 27.13
C ASN A 366 -7.00 -8.28 27.31
N GLY A 367 -7.67 -7.83 26.26
CA GLY A 367 -8.52 -6.66 26.35
C GLY A 367 -9.15 -6.26 25.03
N TYR A 368 -9.64 -5.03 25.00
CA TYR A 368 -10.21 -4.43 23.80
C TYR A 368 -9.34 -3.28 23.32
N TYR A 369 -9.18 -3.20 22.00
CA TYR A 369 -8.65 -2.02 21.32
C TYR A 369 -9.57 -1.71 20.14
N ASP A 370 -10.53 -0.83 20.37
CA ASP A 370 -11.49 -0.42 19.37
C ASP A 370 -11.13 0.97 18.89
N ALA A 371 -11.17 1.19 17.59
CA ALA A 371 -10.73 2.46 17.02
C ALA A 371 -11.58 2.87 15.82
N TYR A 372 -11.63 4.17 15.58
CA TYR A 372 -12.13 4.74 14.33
C TYR A 372 -11.14 5.75 13.76
N ASN A 373 -11.22 5.92 12.43
CA ASN A 373 -10.46 6.93 11.72
C ASN A 373 -11.37 7.55 10.65
N ARG A 374 -11.58 8.86 10.70
CA ARG A 374 -12.37 9.65 9.76
C ARG A 374 -11.45 10.62 9.05
N THR A 375 -11.41 10.56 7.73
CA THR A 375 -10.53 11.40 6.93
C THR A 375 -11.29 12.13 5.84
N SER A 376 -11.11 13.45 5.77
CA SER A 376 -11.46 14.26 4.60
C SER A 376 -10.18 14.67 3.88
N SER A 377 -10.13 14.49 2.57
CA SER A 377 -8.97 14.83 1.75
C SER A 377 -9.40 15.56 0.49
N ALA A 378 -8.64 16.58 0.08
CA ALA A 378 -8.91 17.34 -1.13
C ALA A 378 -7.58 17.73 -1.82
N ASP A 379 -7.64 17.82 -3.15
CA ASP A 379 -6.56 18.27 -4.02
C ASP A 379 -7.15 19.14 -5.13
N THR A 380 -6.49 20.24 -5.47
CA THR A 380 -6.89 21.10 -6.59
C THR A 380 -5.68 21.74 -7.21
N GLY A 381 -5.78 22.07 -8.49
CA GLY A 381 -4.69 22.78 -9.15
C GLY A 381 -4.98 23.13 -10.59
N ILE A 382 -3.98 23.75 -11.19
CA ILE A 382 -3.96 24.13 -12.60
C ILE A 382 -2.59 23.79 -13.20
N ARG A 383 -2.57 23.25 -14.40
CA ARG A 383 -1.36 22.95 -15.16
C ARG A 383 -1.46 23.62 -16.53
N THR A 384 -0.42 24.34 -16.90
CA THR A 384 -0.37 25.02 -18.19
C THR A 384 0.94 24.73 -18.92
N ARG A 385 0.88 24.66 -20.25
CA ARG A 385 2.02 24.46 -21.15
C ARG A 385 2.19 25.68 -22.00
N PHE A 386 3.44 26.17 -22.13
CA PHE A 386 3.81 27.29 -23.01
C PHE A 386 5.28 27.16 -23.39
N ASN A 387 5.70 27.97 -24.37
CA ASN A 387 7.09 28.01 -24.82
C ASN A 387 7.68 29.38 -24.53
N THR A 388 8.95 29.38 -24.11
CA THR A 388 9.76 30.61 -23.99
C THR A 388 11.02 30.45 -24.83
N GLY A 389 11.05 31.03 -26.02
CA GLY A 389 12.09 30.74 -27.01
C GLY A 389 12.11 29.24 -27.37
N GLY A 390 13.25 28.57 -27.21
CA GLY A 390 13.41 27.16 -27.48
C GLY A 390 13.09 26.22 -26.29
N VAL A 391 12.51 26.75 -25.20
CA VAL A 391 12.19 25.95 -23.99
C VAL A 391 10.69 25.72 -23.90
N LYS A 392 10.28 24.46 -23.76
CA LYS A 392 8.88 24.10 -23.45
C LYS A 392 8.71 24.03 -21.94
N HIS A 393 7.73 24.73 -21.40
CA HIS A 393 7.38 24.73 -19.98
C HIS A 393 6.11 23.95 -19.73
N THR A 394 6.10 23.19 -18.64
CA THR A 394 4.89 22.62 -18.03
C THR A 394 4.85 23.07 -16.58
N VAL A 395 4.14 24.19 -16.35
CA VAL A 395 3.98 24.77 -15.00
C VAL A 395 2.71 24.26 -14.35
N ALA A 396 2.82 23.88 -13.09
CA ALA A 396 1.67 23.45 -12.29
C ALA A 396 1.67 24.13 -10.92
N LEU A 397 0.49 24.59 -10.51
CA LEU A 397 0.17 25.11 -9.18
C LEU A 397 -0.88 24.21 -8.56
N ALA A 398 -0.65 23.73 -7.33
CA ALA A 398 -1.58 22.85 -6.64
C ALA A 398 -1.73 23.21 -5.16
N ALA A 399 -2.90 22.92 -4.60
CA ALA A 399 -3.18 23.00 -3.17
C ALA A 399 -3.82 21.70 -2.69
N ASN A 400 -3.38 21.23 -1.50
CA ASN A 400 -3.90 20.02 -0.87
C ASN A 400 -4.42 20.35 0.53
N TYR A 401 -5.45 19.60 0.94
CA TYR A 401 -5.99 19.59 2.31
C TYR A 401 -6.26 18.16 2.77
N LEU A 402 -5.95 17.89 4.02
CA LEU A 402 -6.29 16.65 4.71
C LEU A 402 -6.68 16.99 6.14
N ASN A 403 -7.80 16.43 6.61
CA ASN A 403 -8.21 16.44 8.00
C ASN A 403 -8.54 15.01 8.42
N GLN A 404 -7.88 14.53 9.47
CA GLN A 404 -8.06 13.19 10.01
C GLN A 404 -8.37 13.26 11.50
N GLU A 405 -9.47 12.63 11.90
CA GLU A 405 -9.85 12.41 13.29
C GLU A 405 -9.69 10.94 13.64
N ILE A 406 -8.95 10.65 14.71
CA ILE A 406 -8.77 9.31 15.25
C ILE A 406 -9.34 9.26 16.65
N GLY A 407 -10.09 8.19 16.93
CA GLY A 407 -10.53 7.87 18.29
C GLY A 407 -10.30 6.43 18.63
N TYR A 408 -10.15 6.13 19.91
CA TYR A 408 -10.02 4.76 20.37
C TYR A 408 -10.62 4.54 21.76
N PHE A 409 -10.93 3.28 22.04
CA PHE A 409 -11.10 2.70 23.36
C PHE A 409 -10.04 1.64 23.57
N TYR A 410 -9.29 1.69 24.66
CA TYR A 410 -8.25 0.71 24.97
C TYR A 410 -8.27 0.38 26.45
N GLN A 411 -8.50 -0.90 26.75
CA GLN A 411 -8.44 -1.40 28.12
C GLN A 411 -7.95 -2.84 28.15
N LEU A 412 -7.06 -3.16 29.08
CA LEU A 412 -6.47 -4.49 29.29
C LEU A 412 -6.83 -5.04 30.66
N THR A 413 -6.79 -6.38 30.77
CA THR A 413 -6.84 -7.08 32.07
C THR A 413 -5.65 -6.66 32.93
N SER A 414 -5.84 -6.57 34.25
CA SER A 414 -4.79 -6.15 35.18
C SER A 414 -3.75 -7.25 35.45
N THR A 415 -4.15 -8.52 35.39
CA THR A 415 -3.28 -9.66 35.70
C THR A 415 -2.87 -10.36 34.41
N PRO A 416 -1.56 -10.34 34.07
CA PRO A 416 -1.07 -11.08 32.91
C PRO A 416 -0.94 -12.57 33.21
N VAL A 417 -1.08 -13.39 32.17
CA VAL A 417 -0.87 -14.86 32.21
C VAL A 417 0.45 -15.20 31.52
N ALA A 418 1.20 -16.15 32.11
CA ALA A 418 2.39 -16.69 31.46
C ALA A 418 2.03 -17.47 30.21
N SER A 419 2.78 -17.27 29.12
CA SER A 419 2.56 -17.92 27.83
C SER A 419 3.90 -18.21 27.15
N ASN A 420 3.87 -18.97 26.06
CA ASN A 420 5.04 -19.29 25.25
C ASN A 420 4.65 -19.33 23.77
N ILE A 421 5.50 -18.81 22.88
CA ILE A 421 5.19 -18.73 21.43
C ILE A 421 5.06 -20.09 20.75
N TYR A 422 5.61 -21.17 21.34
CA TYR A 422 5.53 -22.53 20.81
C TYR A 422 4.32 -23.32 21.34
N ASN A 423 3.86 -22.97 22.54
CA ASN A 423 2.67 -23.53 23.19
C ASN A 423 1.88 -22.44 23.89
N PRO A 424 1.12 -21.63 23.13
CA PRO A 424 0.41 -20.47 23.67
C PRO A 424 -0.66 -20.87 24.68
N ALA A 425 -0.64 -20.22 25.85
CA ALA A 425 -1.67 -20.38 26.87
C ALA A 425 -3.00 -19.74 26.42
N PRO A 426 -4.15 -20.20 26.95
CA PRO A 426 -5.42 -19.49 26.82
C PRO A 426 -5.28 -18.05 27.31
N LEU A 427 -5.95 -17.11 26.61
CA LEU A 427 -5.93 -15.70 26.99
C LEU A 427 -6.66 -15.47 28.32
N PRO A 428 -6.22 -14.48 29.15
CA PRO A 428 -6.96 -14.09 30.35
C PRO A 428 -8.40 -13.70 30.00
N ALA A 429 -9.35 -14.11 30.85
CA ALA A 429 -10.74 -13.70 30.69
C ALA A 429 -10.88 -12.19 30.90
N ILE A 430 -11.63 -11.53 30.01
CA ILE A 430 -11.96 -10.11 30.12
C ILE A 430 -13.13 -9.97 31.07
N ASN A 431 -12.95 -9.24 32.17
CA ASN A 431 -13.93 -9.08 33.25
C ASN A 431 -14.47 -7.64 33.37
N PHE A 432 -14.37 -6.86 32.30
CA PHE A 432 -14.90 -5.50 32.21
C PHE A 432 -15.70 -5.32 30.92
N ALA A 433 -16.59 -4.31 30.93
CA ALA A 433 -17.40 -3.98 29.76
C ALA A 433 -16.56 -3.31 28.68
N ARG A 434 -16.91 -3.56 27.43
CA ARG A 434 -16.36 -2.86 26.28
C ARG A 434 -16.91 -1.43 26.25
N GLY A 435 -16.03 -0.45 26.15
CA GLY A 435 -16.38 0.96 26.02
C GLY A 435 -16.49 1.41 24.57
N GLU A 436 -16.98 2.62 24.34
CA GLU A 436 -17.04 3.24 23.02
C GLU A 436 -15.76 4.04 22.73
N PRO A 437 -15.23 4.00 21.49
CA PRO A 437 -14.08 4.80 21.10
C PRO A 437 -14.36 6.31 21.24
N SER A 438 -13.46 7.02 21.92
CA SER A 438 -13.50 8.47 22.09
C SER A 438 -12.37 9.13 21.29
N LYS A 439 -12.59 10.38 20.85
CA LYS A 439 -11.59 11.15 20.10
C LYS A 439 -10.28 11.24 20.89
N SER A 440 -9.19 10.87 20.24
CA SER A 440 -7.81 10.89 20.78
C SER A 440 -6.91 11.88 20.09
N SER A 441 -7.10 12.11 18.78
CA SER A 441 -6.31 13.08 18.05
C SER A 441 -7.05 13.62 16.83
N GLU A 442 -6.64 14.81 16.41
CA GLU A 442 -7.01 15.44 15.15
C GLU A 442 -5.74 15.94 14.46
N LEU A 443 -5.59 15.56 13.16
CA LEU A 443 -4.48 15.93 12.32
C LEU A 443 -5.00 16.74 11.14
N LYS A 444 -4.37 17.89 10.85
CA LYS A 444 -4.65 18.70 9.66
C LYS A 444 -3.37 18.97 8.90
N HIS A 445 -3.40 18.68 7.62
CA HIS A 445 -2.36 19.05 6.68
C HIS A 445 -2.93 19.95 5.60
N TYR A 446 -2.22 21.02 5.26
CA TYR A 446 -2.53 21.83 4.10
C TYR A 446 -1.27 22.37 3.46
N SER A 447 -1.29 22.49 2.15
CA SER A 447 -0.11 22.87 1.41
C SER A 447 -0.42 23.57 0.11
N VAL A 448 0.55 24.37 -0.37
CA VAL A 448 0.57 24.93 -1.71
C VAL A 448 1.90 24.56 -2.35
N ALA A 449 1.85 24.15 -3.62
CA ALA A 449 3.01 23.71 -4.39
C ALA A 449 3.03 24.36 -5.76
N LEU A 450 4.23 24.70 -6.22
CA LEU A 450 4.52 25.17 -7.56
C LEU A 450 5.63 24.31 -8.15
N ALA A 451 5.45 23.85 -9.38
CA ALA A 451 6.46 23.10 -10.11
C ALA A 451 6.51 23.55 -11.57
N ASP A 452 7.68 23.49 -12.17
CA ASP A 452 7.90 23.66 -13.60
C ASP A 452 8.78 22.52 -14.11
N THR A 453 8.34 21.88 -15.19
CA THR A 453 9.14 20.95 -15.98
C THR A 453 9.48 21.63 -17.31
N MET A 454 10.75 21.95 -17.45
CA MET A 454 11.32 22.62 -18.62
C MET A 454 11.96 21.58 -19.55
N ALA A 455 11.57 21.58 -20.82
CA ALA A 455 12.14 20.70 -21.83
C ALA A 455 12.99 21.51 -22.83
N PHE A 456 14.22 21.05 -23.03
CA PHE A 456 15.22 21.64 -23.89
C PHE A 456 15.68 20.68 -24.98
N ALA A 457 16.25 21.20 -26.05
CA ALA A 457 16.89 20.43 -27.12
C ALA A 457 15.97 19.33 -27.67
N ASP A 458 14.75 19.68 -28.07
CA ASP A 458 13.71 18.78 -28.57
C ASP A 458 13.41 17.62 -27.59
N ASP A 459 13.17 17.98 -26.33
CA ASP A 459 12.84 17.09 -25.22
C ASP A 459 13.95 16.09 -24.82
N ARG A 460 15.21 16.34 -25.26
CA ARG A 460 16.36 15.52 -24.84
C ARG A 460 16.81 15.81 -23.42
N VAL A 461 16.57 17.02 -22.91
CA VAL A 461 16.90 17.43 -21.55
C VAL A 461 15.63 17.92 -20.87
N LEU A 462 15.23 17.29 -19.76
CA LEU A 462 14.09 17.68 -18.97
C LEU A 462 14.57 18.10 -17.58
N LEU A 463 14.34 19.35 -17.20
CA LEU A 463 14.64 19.89 -15.87
C LEU A 463 13.32 20.13 -15.13
N THR A 464 13.09 19.42 -14.05
CA THR A 464 11.93 19.62 -13.16
C THR A 464 12.40 20.32 -11.90
N VAL A 465 11.81 21.46 -11.56
CA VAL A 465 12.05 22.19 -10.31
C VAL A 465 10.72 22.48 -9.64
N GLY A 466 10.71 22.49 -8.32
CA GLY A 466 9.49 22.82 -7.59
C GLY A 466 9.71 23.04 -6.10
N LEU A 467 8.72 23.70 -5.51
CA LEU A 467 8.66 23.99 -4.08
C LEU A 467 7.26 23.70 -3.56
N ARG A 468 7.14 23.11 -2.37
CA ARG A 468 5.89 22.96 -1.63
C ARG A 468 6.05 23.56 -0.25
N ASN A 469 5.15 24.44 0.14
CA ASN A 469 5.00 24.86 1.52
C ASN A 469 3.91 24.00 2.17
N GLN A 470 4.27 23.26 3.20
CA GLN A 470 3.40 22.33 3.92
C GLN A 470 3.24 22.76 5.37
N THR A 471 2.01 22.87 5.85
CA THR A 471 1.67 23.07 7.27
C THR A 471 1.09 21.78 7.84
N ILE A 472 1.54 21.42 9.03
CA ILE A 472 1.10 20.27 9.80
C ILE A 472 0.56 20.79 11.12
N GLU A 473 -0.70 20.46 11.45
CA GLU A 473 -1.32 20.72 12.76
C GLU A 473 -1.74 19.38 13.38
N GLN A 474 -1.51 19.20 14.67
CA GLN A 474 -2.00 18.04 15.41
C GLN A 474 -2.39 18.43 16.82
N THR A 475 -3.60 18.01 17.20
CA THR A 475 -4.14 18.21 18.56
C THR A 475 -4.46 16.85 19.16
N GLY A 476 -3.91 16.58 20.35
CA GLY A 476 -4.26 15.42 21.16
C GLY A 476 -5.45 15.71 22.07
N TYR A 477 -6.20 14.66 22.40
CA TYR A 477 -7.34 14.74 23.32
C TYR A 477 -7.26 13.65 24.39
N ASN A 478 -7.67 13.96 25.59
CA ASN A 478 -7.87 12.95 26.62
C ASN A 478 -9.14 12.17 26.33
N VAL A 479 -9.01 10.87 26.12
CA VAL A 479 -10.13 10.00 25.70
C VAL A 479 -11.23 9.86 26.75
N LEU A 480 -10.96 10.16 28.02
CA LEU A 480 -11.94 10.10 29.13
C LEU A 480 -12.72 11.41 29.30
N THR A 481 -12.05 12.54 29.12
CA THR A 481 -12.65 13.85 29.38
C THR A 481 -12.99 14.65 28.14
N GLY A 482 -12.45 14.28 26.99
CA GLY A 482 -12.56 15.02 25.73
C GLY A 482 -11.73 16.33 25.68
N ALA A 483 -11.05 16.67 26.78
CA ALA A 483 -10.24 17.89 26.85
C ALA A 483 -8.97 17.76 25.99
N VAL A 484 -8.47 18.90 25.49
CA VAL A 484 -7.17 18.95 24.78
C VAL A 484 -6.07 18.45 25.73
N SER A 485 -5.27 17.51 25.22
CA SER A 485 -4.17 16.88 25.95
C SER A 485 -2.82 17.30 25.38
N GLY A 486 -1.98 17.85 26.24
CA GLY A 486 -0.67 18.36 25.86
C GLY A 486 -0.74 19.67 25.05
N THR A 487 0.41 20.07 24.51
CA THR A 487 0.52 21.27 23.65
C THR A 487 0.13 20.90 22.21
N PRO A 488 -0.83 21.60 21.58
CA PRO A 488 -1.12 21.42 20.16
C PRO A 488 0.11 21.73 19.31
N TYR A 489 0.35 20.91 18.32
CA TYR A 489 1.42 21.09 17.36
C TYR A 489 0.92 21.88 16.15
N LYS A 490 1.64 22.92 15.75
CA LYS A 490 1.43 23.64 14.49
C LYS A 490 2.75 24.17 13.97
N ALA A 491 3.18 23.70 12.79
CA ALA A 491 4.39 24.19 12.17
C ALA A 491 4.38 23.99 10.66
N SER A 492 5.16 24.79 9.93
CA SER A 492 5.27 24.76 8.50
C SER A 492 6.71 24.54 8.03
N ALA A 493 6.87 23.94 6.87
CA ALA A 493 8.17 23.81 6.21
C ALA A 493 8.04 23.81 4.70
N VAL A 494 9.06 24.32 4.01
CA VAL A 494 9.18 24.29 2.55
C VAL A 494 10.03 23.09 2.13
N THR A 495 9.54 22.31 1.17
CA THR A 495 10.26 21.17 0.57
C THR A 495 10.58 21.50 -0.90
N PRO A 496 11.87 21.60 -1.27
CA PRO A 496 12.30 21.72 -2.64
C PRO A 496 12.40 20.35 -3.32
N LEU A 497 12.29 20.38 -4.65
CA LEU A 497 12.63 19.31 -5.57
C LEU A 497 13.39 19.91 -6.76
N ALA A 498 14.45 19.22 -7.17
CA ALA A 498 15.12 19.46 -8.44
C ALA A 498 15.46 18.10 -9.08
N GLY A 499 15.12 17.93 -10.34
CA GLY A 499 15.38 16.69 -11.07
C GLY A 499 15.74 16.97 -12.52
N LEU A 500 16.73 16.25 -13.02
CA LEU A 500 17.21 16.35 -14.40
C LEU A 500 17.10 14.99 -15.06
N VAL A 501 16.54 14.94 -16.26
CA VAL A 501 16.58 13.77 -17.14
C VAL A 501 17.33 14.18 -18.41
N PHE A 502 18.31 13.36 -18.79
CA PHE A 502 19.01 13.44 -20.06
C PHE A 502 18.71 12.19 -20.88
N LYS A 503 18.04 12.35 -22.01
CA LYS A 503 17.79 11.27 -22.97
C LYS A 503 19.00 11.12 -23.88
N ALA A 504 19.88 10.19 -23.55
CA ALA A 504 21.04 9.89 -24.38
C ALA A 504 20.60 9.39 -25.78
N THR A 505 19.54 8.59 -25.80
CA THR A 505 18.78 8.17 -27.00
C THR A 505 17.29 8.22 -26.67
N LYS A 506 16.41 7.89 -27.65
CA LYS A 506 14.97 7.74 -27.38
C LYS A 506 14.66 6.64 -26.37
N ASP A 507 15.55 5.65 -26.24
CA ASP A 507 15.38 4.44 -25.43
C ASP A 507 16.27 4.42 -24.18
N ILE A 508 17.14 5.43 -23.96
CA ILE A 508 18.05 5.51 -22.80
C ILE A 508 17.91 6.87 -22.15
N SER A 509 17.48 6.87 -20.89
CA SER A 509 17.41 8.06 -20.04
C SER A 509 18.34 7.93 -18.85
N VAL A 510 19.19 8.93 -18.62
CA VAL A 510 19.98 9.10 -17.40
C VAL A 510 19.35 10.22 -16.59
N TYR A 511 19.20 10.04 -15.30
CA TYR A 511 18.59 11.06 -14.47
C TYR A 511 19.33 11.26 -13.15
N THR A 512 19.12 12.44 -12.57
CA THR A 512 19.49 12.73 -11.18
C THR A 512 18.39 13.55 -10.53
N ASN A 513 18.25 13.40 -9.21
CA ASN A 513 17.34 14.23 -8.44
C ASN A 513 17.87 14.59 -7.06
N TYR A 514 17.36 15.72 -6.57
CA TYR A 514 17.32 16.08 -5.16
C TYR A 514 15.86 16.20 -4.75
N THR A 515 15.44 15.42 -3.75
CA THR A 515 14.09 15.45 -3.21
C THR A 515 14.11 15.55 -1.69
N SER A 516 13.00 16.03 -1.13
CA SER A 516 12.83 16.11 0.31
C SER A 516 11.45 15.63 0.74
N GLY A 517 11.43 14.97 1.90
CA GLY A 517 10.22 14.52 2.58
C GLY A 517 10.09 15.19 3.93
N LEU A 518 8.86 15.27 4.44
CA LEU A 518 8.57 15.86 5.74
C LEU A 518 7.98 14.81 6.69
N THR A 519 8.49 14.84 7.90
CA THR A 519 7.85 14.19 9.05
C THR A 519 7.51 15.28 10.07
N ARG A 520 6.39 15.13 10.79
CA ARG A 520 6.03 16.05 11.87
C ARG A 520 7.21 16.22 12.85
N GLY A 521 7.48 17.44 13.26
CA GLY A 521 8.42 17.73 14.34
C GLY A 521 7.88 17.23 15.68
N GLY A 522 8.77 17.07 16.64
CA GLY A 522 8.40 16.72 18.02
C GLY A 522 8.05 17.96 18.84
N ILE A 523 7.53 17.67 20.01
CA ILE A 523 7.42 18.63 21.13
C ILE A 523 8.29 18.08 22.25
N ALA A 524 9.17 18.89 22.83
CA ALA A 524 10.00 18.47 23.95
C ALA A 524 9.11 18.09 25.14
N GLY A 525 9.22 16.81 25.56
CA GLY A 525 8.35 16.22 26.58
C GLY A 525 8.80 16.49 28.03
N ALA A 526 8.04 15.95 28.96
CA ALA A 526 8.39 16.01 30.40
C ALA A 526 9.77 15.36 30.64
N GLY A 527 10.57 15.95 31.53
CA GLY A 527 11.92 15.49 31.86
C GLY A 527 13.01 15.99 30.92
N THR A 528 12.68 16.84 29.93
CA THR A 528 13.66 17.56 29.12
C THR A 528 13.89 18.99 29.64
N ALA A 529 15.07 19.55 29.40
CA ALA A 529 15.40 20.91 29.80
C ALA A 529 14.60 21.98 29.05
N ASN A 530 14.17 21.65 27.83
CA ASN A 530 13.38 22.51 26.95
C ASN A 530 11.92 22.03 26.79
N ILE A 531 11.31 21.53 27.86
CA ILE A 531 9.93 21.04 27.87
C ILE A 531 8.97 22.03 27.22
N GLY A 532 8.08 21.55 26.35
CA GLY A 532 7.09 22.35 25.62
C GLY A 532 7.60 23.02 24.35
N GLU A 533 8.90 22.98 24.04
CA GLU A 533 9.44 23.50 22.79
C GLU A 533 8.89 22.71 21.59
N VAL A 534 8.33 23.45 20.62
CA VAL A 534 7.76 22.90 19.39
C VAL A 534 8.77 22.99 18.27
N PHE A 535 9.14 21.87 17.70
CA PHE A 535 10.12 21.81 16.60
C PHE A 535 9.43 21.84 15.23
N ALA A 536 10.07 22.52 14.27
CA ALA A 536 9.64 22.51 12.86
C ALA A 536 9.57 21.08 12.30
N PRO A 537 8.74 20.82 11.25
CA PRO A 537 8.73 19.55 10.55
C PRO A 537 10.12 19.15 10.08
N GLN A 538 10.51 17.91 10.29
CA GLN A 538 11.82 17.40 9.97
C GLN A 538 11.93 17.05 8.50
N LYS A 539 12.99 17.52 7.85
CA LYS A 539 13.25 17.31 6.42
C LYS A 539 14.20 16.13 6.23
N SER A 540 13.68 15.04 5.70
CA SER A 540 14.53 14.01 5.09
C SER A 540 14.96 14.47 3.70
N LYS A 541 16.22 14.20 3.33
CA LYS A 541 16.82 14.65 2.06
C LYS A 541 17.31 13.44 1.29
N GLN A 542 17.03 13.40 0.00
CA GLN A 542 17.53 12.37 -0.90
C GLN A 542 18.32 12.98 -2.05
N HIS A 543 19.41 12.31 -2.41
CA HIS A 543 20.08 12.42 -3.69
C HIS A 543 19.98 11.08 -4.40
N GLU A 544 19.66 11.10 -5.68
CA GLU A 544 19.55 9.90 -6.50
C GLU A 544 20.12 10.16 -7.88
N VAL A 545 20.79 9.16 -8.45
CA VAL A 545 21.20 9.10 -9.84
C VAL A 545 20.84 7.75 -10.40
N GLY A 546 20.33 7.70 -11.62
CA GLY A 546 19.92 6.43 -12.22
C GLY A 546 19.93 6.45 -13.74
N VAL A 547 19.78 5.26 -14.28
CA VAL A 547 19.64 5.02 -15.71
C VAL A 547 18.44 4.12 -15.97
N LYS A 548 17.70 4.41 -17.03
CA LYS A 548 16.56 3.65 -17.51
C LYS A 548 16.79 3.31 -18.97
N VAL A 549 16.57 2.05 -19.34
CA VAL A 549 16.72 1.59 -20.72
C VAL A 549 15.44 0.85 -21.13
N ASP A 550 14.76 1.38 -22.12
CA ASP A 550 13.59 0.76 -22.75
C ASP A 550 14.04 -0.07 -23.96
N TRP A 551 14.03 -1.39 -23.81
CA TRP A 551 14.35 -2.34 -24.91
C TRP A 551 13.13 -2.63 -25.79
N GLY A 552 12.07 -1.81 -25.68
CA GLY A 552 10.79 -1.99 -26.37
C GLY A 552 9.85 -2.96 -25.63
N ARG A 553 10.25 -4.18 -25.38
CA ARG A 553 9.47 -5.20 -24.67
C ARG A 553 9.89 -5.39 -23.22
N LEU A 554 11.11 -5.03 -22.89
CA LEU A 554 11.73 -5.12 -21.56
C LEU A 554 12.17 -3.73 -21.12
N MET A 555 11.98 -3.42 -19.85
CA MET A 555 12.55 -2.25 -19.18
C MET A 555 13.61 -2.69 -18.20
N THR A 556 14.77 -2.00 -18.20
CA THR A 556 15.78 -2.15 -17.15
C THR A 556 16.07 -0.81 -16.51
N GLN A 557 16.32 -0.83 -15.21
CA GLN A 557 16.60 0.37 -14.46
C GLN A 557 17.70 0.08 -13.41
N ALA A 558 18.62 1.03 -13.22
CA ALA A 558 19.56 1.04 -12.13
C ALA A 558 19.53 2.41 -11.44
N ALA A 559 19.56 2.43 -10.11
CA ALA A 559 19.55 3.65 -9.32
C ALA A 559 20.50 3.55 -8.12
N LEU A 560 21.29 4.58 -7.90
CA LEU A 560 22.06 4.81 -6.68
C LEU A 560 21.40 5.94 -5.89
N TYR A 561 21.20 5.73 -4.60
CA TYR A 561 20.56 6.75 -3.75
C TYR A 561 21.27 6.92 -2.41
N GLU A 562 21.12 8.09 -1.81
CA GLU A 562 21.39 8.39 -0.41
C GLU A 562 20.19 9.14 0.18
N ILE A 563 19.65 8.65 1.31
CA ILE A 563 18.61 9.32 2.09
C ILE A 563 19.17 9.59 3.49
N LYS A 564 19.09 10.84 3.95
CA LYS A 564 19.38 11.24 5.32
C LYS A 564 18.07 11.63 6.00
N ARG A 565 17.76 10.95 7.09
CA ARG A 565 16.58 11.19 7.92
C ARG A 565 16.99 11.67 9.31
N PRO A 566 16.60 12.89 9.73
CA PRO A 566 16.76 13.34 11.10
C PRO A 566 16.05 12.40 12.09
N ALA A 567 16.63 12.24 13.26
CA ALA A 567 16.05 11.49 14.37
C ALA A 567 16.05 12.34 15.63
N SER A 568 15.00 12.20 16.45
CA SER A 568 14.94 12.87 17.75
C SER A 568 15.94 12.25 18.72
N VAL A 569 16.60 13.08 19.49
CA VAL A 569 17.52 12.70 20.56
C VAL A 569 17.30 13.60 21.77
N THR A 570 17.52 13.05 22.97
CA THR A 570 17.65 13.83 24.19
C THR A 570 19.10 13.68 24.67
N ASP A 571 19.80 14.78 24.75
CA ASP A 571 21.19 14.78 25.22
C ASP A 571 21.23 14.26 26.67
N PRO A 572 22.05 13.25 26.97
CA PRO A 572 22.05 12.61 28.30
C PRO A 572 22.57 13.52 29.43
N LEU A 573 23.41 14.53 29.10
CA LEU A 573 23.99 15.45 30.08
C LEU A 573 23.16 16.69 30.24
N THR A 574 22.83 17.37 29.16
CA THR A 574 22.07 18.63 29.18
C THR A 574 20.57 18.44 29.30
N ARG A 575 20.08 17.22 29.02
CA ARG A 575 18.65 16.86 28.95
C ARG A 575 17.87 17.66 27.89
N VAL A 576 18.56 18.28 26.94
CA VAL A 576 17.92 19.02 25.85
C VAL A 576 17.42 18.05 24.80
N TYR A 577 16.14 18.10 24.47
CA TYR A 577 15.54 17.41 23.36
C TYR A 577 15.83 18.15 22.05
N SER A 578 16.22 17.44 21.00
CA SER A 578 16.51 18.02 19.69
C SER A 578 16.35 16.98 18.57
N PHE A 579 16.51 17.39 17.31
CA PHE A 579 16.64 16.53 16.13
C PHE A 579 18.09 16.45 15.68
N GLY A 580 19.03 16.31 16.63
CA GLY A 580 20.45 16.15 16.37
C GLY A 580 20.86 14.76 15.90
N GLY A 581 19.99 13.75 16.02
CA GLY A 581 20.21 12.40 15.53
C GLY A 581 20.04 12.31 14.00
N GLU A 582 20.61 11.26 13.40
CA GLU A 582 20.49 11.00 11.96
C GLU A 582 20.61 9.51 11.65
N GLN A 583 19.73 9.03 10.79
CA GLN A 583 19.87 7.76 10.08
C GLN A 583 20.17 8.06 8.60
N ARG A 584 21.20 7.42 8.04
CA ARG A 584 21.55 7.50 6.64
C ARG A 584 21.31 6.14 5.97
N ASN A 585 20.56 6.14 4.87
CA ASN A 585 20.32 4.97 4.05
C ASN A 585 20.91 5.22 2.65
N ARG A 586 21.84 4.38 2.23
CA ARG A 586 22.42 4.36 0.87
C ARG A 586 22.07 3.05 0.21
N GLY A 587 21.99 3.04 -1.12
CA GLY A 587 21.78 1.78 -1.80
C GLY A 587 21.94 1.86 -3.30
N LEU A 588 22.07 0.64 -3.87
CA LEU A 588 21.98 0.36 -5.29
C LEU A 588 20.73 -0.49 -5.52
N GLU A 589 19.89 -0.06 -6.43
CA GLU A 589 18.73 -0.79 -6.91
C GLU A 589 18.90 -1.16 -8.36
N LEU A 590 18.61 -2.41 -8.71
CA LEU A 590 18.61 -2.92 -10.07
C LEU A 590 17.24 -3.57 -10.32
N SER A 591 16.66 -3.31 -11.49
CA SER A 591 15.40 -3.96 -11.89
C SER A 591 15.34 -4.22 -13.39
N ALA A 592 14.66 -5.32 -13.75
CA ALA A 592 14.36 -5.70 -15.11
C ALA A 592 12.96 -6.31 -15.15
N TYR A 593 12.09 -5.79 -16.02
CA TYR A 593 10.72 -6.28 -16.14
C TYR A 593 10.14 -6.08 -17.54
N GLY A 594 9.28 -7.00 -17.91
CA GLY A 594 8.66 -7.08 -19.24
C GLY A 594 8.85 -8.44 -19.86
N GLU A 595 8.85 -8.49 -21.17
CA GLU A 595 8.92 -9.71 -21.94
C GLU A 595 10.30 -9.86 -22.58
N VAL A 596 11.07 -10.87 -22.15
CA VAL A 596 12.41 -11.15 -22.67
C VAL A 596 12.32 -11.73 -24.09
N GLN A 597 11.39 -12.63 -24.28
CA GLN A 597 10.98 -13.16 -25.58
C GLN A 597 9.47 -13.40 -25.57
N ARG A 598 8.87 -13.53 -26.73
CA ARG A 598 7.42 -13.71 -26.83
C ARG A 598 6.93 -14.87 -25.94
N GLY A 599 6.03 -14.55 -25.00
CA GLY A 599 5.49 -15.50 -24.04
C GLY A 599 6.36 -15.79 -22.83
N LEU A 600 7.58 -15.20 -22.71
CA LEU A 600 8.41 -15.32 -21.53
C LEU A 600 8.59 -13.95 -20.86
N ARG A 601 7.90 -13.74 -19.76
CA ARG A 601 7.93 -12.51 -18.96
C ARG A 601 8.84 -12.68 -17.76
N VAL A 602 9.61 -11.63 -17.45
CA VAL A 602 10.49 -11.56 -16.30
C VAL A 602 10.11 -10.36 -15.43
N MET A 603 10.23 -10.54 -14.12
CA MET A 603 10.18 -9.50 -13.12
C MET A 603 11.31 -9.77 -12.13
N ALA A 604 12.44 -9.12 -12.35
CA ALA A 604 13.65 -9.29 -11.55
C ALA A 604 14.06 -7.99 -10.89
N SER A 605 14.46 -8.04 -9.62
CA SER A 605 15.01 -6.89 -8.91
C SER A 605 16.03 -7.32 -7.86
N ALA A 606 16.99 -6.44 -7.60
CA ALA A 606 17.96 -6.57 -6.53
C ALA A 606 18.12 -5.21 -5.84
N ALA A 607 18.21 -5.21 -4.52
CA ALA A 607 18.51 -4.02 -3.73
C ALA A 607 19.65 -4.34 -2.76
N PHE A 608 20.63 -3.44 -2.72
CA PHE A 608 21.75 -3.47 -1.78
C PHE A 608 21.65 -2.21 -0.92
N ASN A 609 21.63 -2.36 0.40
CA ASN A 609 21.38 -1.28 1.33
C ASN A 609 22.53 -1.15 2.36
N ASP A 610 22.94 0.08 2.64
CA ASP A 610 23.78 0.50 3.76
C ASP A 610 22.98 1.50 4.59
N ALA A 611 22.34 1.03 5.66
CA ALA A 611 21.47 1.84 6.53
C ALA A 611 22.10 1.94 7.93
N VAL A 612 22.63 3.11 8.27
CA VAL A 612 23.47 3.33 9.46
C VAL A 612 22.90 4.46 10.32
N LEU A 613 22.99 4.29 11.64
CA LEU A 613 22.73 5.33 12.64
C LEU A 613 23.96 6.25 12.72
N THR A 614 23.99 7.31 11.93
CA THR A 614 25.20 8.16 11.79
C THR A 614 25.38 9.14 12.94
N ARG A 615 24.29 9.52 13.61
CA ARG A 615 24.30 10.33 14.84
C ARG A 615 23.22 9.87 15.80
N THR A 616 23.59 9.71 17.08
CA THR A 616 22.68 9.23 18.13
C THR A 616 22.91 10.02 19.44
N ALA A 617 21.98 9.89 20.39
CA ALA A 617 22.12 10.51 21.70
C ALA A 617 23.35 10.00 22.45
N GLY A 618 24.27 10.89 22.80
CA GLY A 618 25.51 10.53 23.49
C GLY A 618 26.41 9.53 22.77
N GLY A 619 26.22 9.34 21.46
CA GLY A 619 26.98 8.36 20.67
C GLY A 619 26.60 6.89 20.90
N VAL A 620 25.54 6.60 21.68
CA VAL A 620 25.08 5.24 21.95
C VAL A 620 24.53 4.61 20.66
N ASN A 621 25.06 3.44 20.27
CA ASN A 621 24.76 2.73 19.02
C ASN A 621 25.11 3.51 17.74
N GLN A 622 25.91 4.58 17.84
CA GLN A 622 26.36 5.30 16.65
C GLN A 622 27.31 4.43 15.81
N GLY A 623 27.06 4.41 14.50
CA GLY A 623 27.76 3.53 13.56
C GLY A 623 27.11 2.16 13.38
N ASN A 624 26.11 1.80 14.20
CA ASN A 624 25.38 0.55 14.06
C ASN A 624 24.40 0.58 12.87
N ASP A 625 24.10 -0.60 12.33
CA ASP A 625 23.10 -0.77 11.29
C ASP A 625 21.71 -0.45 11.83
N ALA A 626 20.88 0.16 10.99
CA ALA A 626 19.49 0.42 11.32
C ALA A 626 18.69 -0.89 11.43
N ALA A 627 18.01 -1.07 12.55
CA ALA A 627 17.22 -2.28 12.81
C ALA A 627 16.15 -2.52 11.73
N GLY A 628 15.96 -3.79 11.35
CA GLY A 628 14.98 -4.22 10.37
C GLY A 628 15.36 -3.95 8.90
N VAL A 629 16.55 -3.45 8.60
CA VAL A 629 17.01 -3.20 7.23
C VAL A 629 18.04 -4.28 6.83
N PRO A 630 17.73 -5.16 5.85
CA PRO A 630 18.66 -6.12 5.34
C PRO A 630 19.67 -5.49 4.39
N ASP A 631 20.91 -5.96 4.39
CA ASP A 631 22.00 -5.49 3.52
C ASP A 631 21.67 -5.72 2.04
N HIS A 632 20.99 -6.80 1.74
CA HIS A 632 20.56 -7.10 0.37
C HIS A 632 19.26 -7.91 0.32
N THR A 633 18.53 -7.70 -0.77
CA THR A 633 17.31 -8.43 -1.11
C THR A 633 17.29 -8.73 -2.59
N TYR A 634 16.71 -9.89 -2.97
CA TYR A 634 16.58 -10.31 -4.36
C TYR A 634 15.17 -10.82 -4.62
N ASN A 635 14.61 -10.45 -5.77
CA ASN A 635 13.37 -10.98 -6.27
C ASN A 635 13.56 -11.40 -7.73
N LEU A 636 13.12 -12.60 -8.05
CA LEU A 636 13.09 -13.10 -9.42
C LEU A 636 11.75 -13.80 -9.67
N GLY A 637 10.95 -13.24 -10.54
CA GLY A 637 9.71 -13.81 -11.05
C GLY A 637 9.83 -14.13 -12.55
N LEU A 638 9.36 -15.30 -12.94
CA LEU A 638 9.23 -15.73 -14.32
C LEU A 638 7.79 -16.16 -14.57
N ASP A 639 7.23 -15.81 -15.72
CA ASP A 639 5.92 -16.25 -16.20
C ASP A 639 6.07 -16.64 -17.67
N TRP A 640 5.80 -17.92 -17.99
CA TRP A 640 6.08 -18.49 -19.29
C TRP A 640 4.85 -19.17 -19.88
N ASP A 641 4.46 -18.72 -21.07
CA ASP A 641 3.44 -19.35 -21.88
C ASP A 641 4.05 -20.58 -22.55
N THR A 642 3.60 -21.77 -22.17
CA THR A 642 4.21 -23.02 -22.64
C THR A 642 3.91 -23.26 -24.13
N PRO A 643 4.89 -23.61 -24.96
CA PRO A 643 4.65 -23.79 -26.39
C PRO A 643 3.93 -25.08 -26.74
N TRP A 644 3.94 -26.08 -25.85
CA TRP A 644 3.37 -27.39 -26.09
C TRP A 644 1.93 -27.59 -25.61
N VAL A 645 1.41 -26.70 -24.73
CA VAL A 645 -0.01 -26.70 -24.34
C VAL A 645 -0.57 -25.31 -24.54
N GLN A 646 -1.40 -25.13 -25.54
CA GLN A 646 -2.02 -23.85 -25.85
C GLN A 646 -2.87 -23.36 -24.65
N GLY A 647 -2.64 -22.11 -24.25
CA GLY A 647 -3.34 -21.48 -23.13
C GLY A 647 -2.76 -21.79 -21.75
N LEU A 648 -1.76 -22.69 -21.65
CA LEU A 648 -1.07 -22.95 -20.38
C LEU A 648 0.12 -22.02 -20.20
N SER A 649 0.15 -21.33 -19.06
CA SER A 649 1.31 -20.59 -18.58
C SER A 649 1.74 -21.14 -17.22
N VAL A 650 3.05 -21.21 -16.99
CA VAL A 650 3.63 -21.57 -15.68
C VAL A 650 4.43 -20.39 -15.15
N ASN A 651 4.39 -20.19 -13.86
CA ASN A 651 5.14 -19.11 -13.23
C ASN A 651 5.83 -19.57 -11.96
N GLY A 652 6.90 -18.86 -11.61
CA GLY A 652 7.62 -19.05 -10.36
C GLY A 652 8.23 -17.75 -9.89
N ARG A 653 8.32 -17.59 -8.55
CA ARG A 653 8.92 -16.43 -7.93
C ARG A 653 9.83 -16.87 -6.79
N VAL A 654 11.03 -16.29 -6.73
CA VAL A 654 11.99 -16.43 -5.63
C VAL A 654 12.15 -15.08 -4.97
N ILE A 655 11.95 -15.02 -3.65
CA ILE A 655 12.18 -13.85 -2.81
C ILE A 655 13.23 -14.22 -1.78
N SER A 656 14.37 -13.52 -1.78
CA SER A 656 15.47 -13.74 -0.85
C SER A 656 15.77 -12.46 -0.08
N THR A 657 15.98 -12.61 1.22
CA THR A 657 16.27 -11.51 2.15
C THR A 657 17.45 -11.89 3.00
N ALA A 658 18.45 -11.02 3.08
CA ALA A 658 19.60 -11.18 3.98
C ALA A 658 19.17 -11.17 5.45
N SER A 659 20.08 -11.62 6.31
CA SER A 659 19.93 -11.44 7.76
C SER A 659 19.87 -9.94 8.11
N THR A 660 19.20 -9.60 9.20
CA THR A 660 19.06 -8.22 9.66
C THR A 660 19.08 -8.14 11.17
N TYR A 661 19.53 -7.03 11.73
CA TYR A 661 19.43 -6.80 13.17
C TYR A 661 17.98 -6.46 13.57
N ALA A 662 17.53 -7.03 14.68
CA ALA A 662 16.20 -6.78 15.21
C ALA A 662 16.16 -5.58 16.18
N ASP A 663 17.32 -5.04 16.56
CA ASP A 663 17.48 -3.95 17.49
C ASP A 663 18.63 -2.99 17.08
N ALA A 664 18.63 -1.80 17.64
CA ALA A 664 19.64 -0.78 17.34
C ALA A 664 21.02 -1.08 18.00
N THR A 665 21.09 -2.03 18.95
CA THR A 665 22.37 -2.43 19.58
C THR A 665 23.19 -3.35 18.70
N ASN A 666 22.57 -3.91 17.64
CA ASN A 666 23.12 -4.90 16.73
C ASN A 666 23.56 -6.22 17.44
N LEU A 667 22.93 -6.55 18.55
CA LEU A 667 23.17 -7.79 19.28
C LEU A 667 22.24 -8.92 18.83
N LEU A 668 20.98 -8.58 18.50
CA LEU A 668 19.96 -9.56 18.13
C LEU A 668 19.80 -9.62 16.61
N ARG A 669 20.24 -10.73 15.99
CA ARG A 669 20.23 -10.90 14.53
C ARG A 669 19.20 -11.92 14.06
N ALA A 670 18.29 -11.50 13.19
CA ALA A 670 17.37 -12.38 12.49
C ALA A 670 18.06 -13.08 11.31
N PRO A 671 17.90 -14.40 11.13
CA PRO A 671 18.52 -15.13 10.04
C PRO A 671 17.95 -14.71 8.68
N SER A 672 18.75 -14.88 7.63
CA SER A 672 18.34 -14.77 6.24
C SER A 672 17.28 -15.82 5.88
N TRP A 673 16.47 -15.52 4.88
CA TRP A 673 15.48 -16.46 4.38
C TRP A 673 15.27 -16.34 2.88
N THR A 674 14.85 -17.44 2.29
CA THR A 674 14.44 -17.51 0.88
C THR A 674 13.11 -18.22 0.79
N ARG A 675 12.16 -17.62 0.07
CA ARG A 675 10.83 -18.14 -0.21
C ARG A 675 10.70 -18.40 -1.71
N VAL A 676 10.06 -19.49 -2.05
CA VAL A 676 9.74 -19.88 -3.44
C VAL A 676 8.24 -19.98 -3.58
N ASP A 677 7.68 -19.31 -4.56
CA ASP A 677 6.28 -19.39 -4.95
C ASP A 677 6.21 -19.99 -6.36
N LEU A 678 5.24 -20.88 -6.60
CA LEU A 678 5.01 -21.55 -7.88
C LEU A 678 3.56 -21.35 -8.31
N GLY A 679 3.31 -21.31 -9.61
CA GLY A 679 1.95 -21.17 -10.11
C GLY A 679 1.78 -21.65 -11.55
N ALA A 680 0.52 -21.83 -11.91
CA ALA A 680 0.10 -22.15 -13.28
C ALA A 680 -1.21 -21.43 -13.59
N ARG A 681 -1.37 -21.05 -14.85
CA ARG A 681 -2.58 -20.43 -15.40
C ARG A 681 -2.96 -21.16 -16.68
N TYR A 682 -4.24 -21.54 -16.81
CA TYR A 682 -4.76 -22.16 -18.01
C TYR A 682 -5.96 -21.37 -18.55
N ALA A 683 -5.75 -20.72 -19.69
CA ALA A 683 -6.78 -20.00 -20.42
C ALA A 683 -7.43 -20.91 -21.45
N THR A 684 -8.75 -21.06 -21.41
CA THR A 684 -9.53 -21.94 -22.27
C THR A 684 -10.91 -21.34 -22.58
N ARG A 685 -11.75 -22.09 -23.27
CA ARG A 685 -13.16 -21.74 -23.49
C ARG A 685 -14.05 -22.90 -23.03
N VAL A 686 -15.12 -22.58 -22.33
CA VAL A 686 -16.16 -23.51 -21.93
C VAL A 686 -17.49 -22.99 -22.43
N ALA A 687 -18.21 -23.75 -23.22
CA ALA A 687 -19.45 -23.32 -23.89
C ALA A 687 -19.30 -21.96 -24.62
N GLY A 688 -18.16 -21.75 -25.31
CA GLY A 688 -17.85 -20.50 -26.02
C GLY A 688 -17.40 -19.33 -25.15
N LYS A 689 -17.51 -19.41 -23.84
CA LYS A 689 -17.10 -18.34 -22.89
C LYS A 689 -15.62 -18.48 -22.50
N PRO A 690 -14.84 -17.40 -22.45
CA PRO A 690 -13.48 -17.44 -21.94
C PRO A 690 -13.46 -17.86 -20.47
N VAL A 691 -12.61 -18.82 -20.14
CA VAL A 691 -12.38 -19.30 -18.78
C VAL A 691 -10.90 -19.28 -18.48
N THR A 692 -10.51 -18.77 -17.33
CA THR A 692 -9.13 -18.82 -16.84
C THR A 692 -9.10 -19.54 -15.50
N LEU A 693 -8.38 -20.65 -15.46
CA LEU A 693 -8.07 -21.39 -14.24
C LEU A 693 -6.70 -20.98 -13.73
N ARG A 694 -6.53 -20.79 -12.43
CA ARG A 694 -5.24 -20.48 -11.81
C ARG A 694 -5.01 -21.36 -10.59
N ALA A 695 -3.77 -21.80 -10.40
CA ALA A 695 -3.29 -22.48 -9.22
C ALA A 695 -1.98 -21.81 -8.79
N SER A 696 -1.84 -21.51 -7.51
CA SER A 696 -0.62 -20.94 -6.94
C SER A 696 -0.29 -21.63 -5.63
N LEU A 697 0.98 -21.94 -5.42
CA LEU A 697 1.53 -22.47 -4.19
C LEU A 697 2.53 -21.46 -3.62
N GLU A 698 2.07 -20.63 -2.72
CA GLU A 698 2.89 -19.66 -2.01
C GLU A 698 3.76 -20.35 -0.96
N ASN A 699 5.02 -19.90 -0.82
CA ASN A 699 5.99 -20.52 0.10
C ASN A 699 6.05 -22.05 -0.06
N ALA A 700 6.32 -22.52 -1.26
CA ALA A 700 6.29 -23.94 -1.63
C ALA A 700 7.21 -24.80 -0.75
N SER A 701 8.35 -24.27 -0.31
CA SER A 701 9.29 -24.93 0.62
C SER A 701 8.81 -24.92 2.08
N ASN A 702 7.69 -24.26 2.40
CA ASN A 702 7.19 -24.07 3.77
C ASN A 702 8.24 -23.46 4.73
N LYS A 703 9.04 -22.51 4.23
CA LYS A 703 10.07 -21.84 5.02
C LYS A 703 9.44 -21.02 6.15
N ALA A 704 9.78 -21.32 7.38
CA ALA A 704 9.46 -20.49 8.53
C ALA A 704 10.51 -19.39 8.67
N TYR A 705 10.08 -18.12 8.86
CA TYR A 705 10.97 -16.97 8.99
C TYR A 705 10.32 -15.85 9.81
N TRP A 706 11.17 -15.04 10.45
CA TRP A 706 10.75 -13.82 11.13
C TRP A 706 10.64 -12.66 10.13
N VAL A 707 9.58 -11.88 10.27
CA VAL A 707 9.44 -10.56 9.65
C VAL A 707 9.74 -9.53 10.73
N ILE A 708 10.83 -8.79 10.53
CA ILE A 708 11.36 -7.82 11.50
C ILE A 708 10.98 -6.40 11.08
N SER A 709 10.40 -5.68 12.03
CA SER A 709 10.15 -4.24 11.98
C SER A 709 10.30 -3.70 13.41
N ASN A 710 9.66 -2.57 13.75
CA ASN A 710 9.51 -2.15 15.14
C ASN A 710 8.80 -3.22 16.01
N TYR A 711 8.10 -4.12 15.35
CA TYR A 711 7.48 -5.32 15.90
C TYR A 711 7.95 -6.55 15.12
N VAL A 712 7.60 -7.71 15.62
CA VAL A 712 8.00 -8.99 15.03
C VAL A 712 6.78 -9.82 14.74
N THR A 713 6.71 -10.37 13.52
CA THR A 713 5.67 -11.31 13.11
C THR A 713 6.29 -12.53 12.42
N VAL A 714 5.54 -13.61 12.30
CA VAL A 714 5.96 -14.81 11.57
C VAL A 714 5.50 -14.70 10.12
N GLY A 715 6.39 -15.00 9.17
CA GLY A 715 6.10 -15.01 7.75
C GLY A 715 4.95 -15.96 7.38
N ALA A 716 4.34 -15.75 6.20
CA ALA A 716 3.22 -16.55 5.73
C ALA A 716 3.62 -18.04 5.57
N PRO A 717 2.80 -19.01 6.01
CA PRO A 717 3.03 -20.43 5.77
C PRO A 717 2.80 -20.79 4.31
N ARG A 718 3.16 -22.03 3.93
CA ARG A 718 2.79 -22.59 2.63
C ARG A 718 1.28 -22.55 2.44
N THR A 719 0.84 -21.93 1.33
CA THR A 719 -0.57 -21.69 1.05
C THR A 719 -0.90 -22.07 -0.39
N LEU A 720 -1.84 -22.98 -0.57
CA LEU A 720 -2.43 -23.29 -1.88
C LEU A 720 -3.57 -22.27 -2.17
N MET A 721 -3.57 -21.71 -3.37
CA MET A 721 -4.64 -20.86 -3.87
C MET A 721 -5.08 -21.37 -5.24
N LEU A 722 -6.38 -21.50 -5.43
CA LEU A 722 -7.00 -21.86 -6.71
C LEU A 722 -8.03 -20.80 -7.07
N SER A 723 -8.16 -20.53 -8.37
CA SER A 723 -9.26 -19.68 -8.87
C SER A 723 -9.73 -20.10 -10.25
N ALA A 724 -11.01 -19.85 -10.49
CA ALA A 724 -11.65 -20.00 -11.79
C ALA A 724 -12.39 -18.71 -12.13
N ALA A 725 -12.02 -18.05 -13.21
CA ALA A 725 -12.66 -16.85 -13.73
C ALA A 725 -13.36 -17.17 -15.05
N ILE A 726 -14.61 -16.72 -15.20
CA ILE A 726 -15.39 -16.85 -16.44
C ILE A 726 -15.87 -15.46 -16.87
N ASP A 727 -15.71 -15.17 -18.15
CA ASP A 727 -16.20 -13.93 -18.80
C ASP A 727 -17.47 -14.28 -19.63
N PHE A 728 -18.58 -13.55 -19.35
CA PHE A 728 -19.90 -13.78 -19.97
C PHE A 728 -20.18 -12.84 -21.13
#